data_812381eda98e74e86926e340e4567ac4
#
_entry.id   812381eda98e74e86926e340e4567ac4
#
_cell.length_a   1.000
_cell.length_b   1.000
_cell.length_c   1.000
_cell.angle_alpha   90.00
_cell.angle_beta   90.00
_cell.angle_gamma   90.00
#
_symmetry.space_group_name_H-M   'P 1'
#
loop_
_entity.id
_entity.type
_entity.pdbx_description
1 polymer ?
#
loop_
_entity_poly.entity_id
_entity_poly.type
_entity_poly.pdbx_seq_one_letter_code
_entity_poly.pdbx_strand_id
1 'polypeptide(L)'
;MKRIFALLLTVVLILSLAACGGTNKSNNRPDIDAELERAIAYGIVTEDNLANMDATVTYKQFCELLTHVVSMRGEEFVPAWKEVAEAALSSNEPMQRDDVLLAMFEASMVMGIDRDESQLDEWDESLAEGDWWAGRTMDYDLFPNWHETYTALDGNQDFSILDHSAWYFEKTPSLISGLLPLEPQEDMTYGFGKDVSFEEAVRAVTRLVESNAKITAETPVYVPLSEVGTYDQSIITNELLSADSDLPEVTHTQLPSTWKGAGLSSCKDGRHIYRHFRESDVTFLAKNGFNFLRLFYGFDTLRFPDYPKDGRLVNENELKELDQLIAWGIEHGVHIQISMSFYLGEDGNCKIDDPNNMPDSMMPENDAEWAIINDYWMMLAKRYAGIPSRYLTFDLSNEIQPDGENFDYQAEKLSKMVSSLRSVDADRVLLYSFPGNPDTAWMEVTASLGLAVGCHPYYPVNISTGDTGAGTGDYFDPCWPMPVLPAWRIATREAPLILQGKIDGAELAIHVGKSGSNAIVEVLADGKLVKSFSMPKPNWEENGECWYGEDMLTCSLPEGISEVQIWVREEDAHIDTVVVKDAGNQTSISFSSDEETDTDPLPIVIHEDNSYSNTADTVITGEEIYNKAIQPYQRITQQHGVGFMIGEFGIFANADWDIDVVTSYYDTMMAIFEEQELGWCFCELYNSGTHLLLREGVESQWTNATAIDTELDMTDGPCQVVKEMLDVFHKYTK
;
A
#
# COMPACT_ATOMS: atom_id res chain seq x y z
N MET A 1 18.70 -45.29 5.16
CA MET A 1 19.81 -44.34 5.30
C MET A 1 19.36 -42.89 5.28
N LYS A 2 18.38 -42.47 4.46
CA LYS A 2 17.88 -41.08 4.44
C LYS A 2 17.20 -40.59 5.74
N ARG A 3 16.58 -41.47 6.54
CA ARG A 3 15.95 -41.11 7.82
C ARG A 3 16.93 -40.95 9.00
N ILE A 4 18.15 -41.43 8.86
CA ILE A 4 19.20 -41.32 9.91
C ILE A 4 19.95 -40.00 9.75
N PHE A 5 20.00 -39.43 8.53
CA PHE A 5 20.66 -38.16 8.26
C PHE A 5 19.79 -36.97 8.74
N ALA A 6 18.46 -37.05 8.57
CA ALA A 6 17.54 -36.01 9.09
C ALA A 6 17.55 -35.93 10.64
N LEU A 7 17.67 -37.11 11.31
CA LEU A 7 17.73 -37.15 12.78
C LEU A 7 19.07 -36.65 13.33
N LEU A 8 20.15 -36.73 12.56
CA LEU A 8 21.46 -36.22 12.96
C LEU A 8 21.54 -34.68 12.79
N LEU A 9 20.86 -34.10 11.80
CA LEU A 9 20.78 -32.64 11.66
C LEU A 9 19.97 -32.03 12.79
N THR A 10 18.82 -32.62 13.16
CA THR A 10 17.97 -32.13 14.25
C THR A 10 18.67 -32.23 15.62
N VAL A 11 19.51 -33.24 15.84
CA VAL A 11 20.27 -33.38 17.09
C VAL A 11 21.44 -32.40 17.17
N VAL A 12 22.00 -31.97 16.03
CA VAL A 12 23.05 -30.94 15.99
C VAL A 12 22.48 -29.56 16.26
N LEU A 13 21.28 -29.24 15.77
CA LEU A 13 20.59 -27.98 16.08
C LEU A 13 20.19 -27.90 17.58
N ILE A 14 19.69 -28.98 18.18
CA ILE A 14 19.29 -28.99 19.61
C ILE A 14 20.51 -28.95 20.54
N LEU A 15 21.67 -29.43 20.13
CA LEU A 15 22.90 -29.38 20.94
C LEU A 15 23.64 -28.03 20.86
N SER A 16 23.39 -27.21 19.85
CA SER A 16 23.94 -25.85 19.78
C SER A 16 23.18 -24.83 20.64
N LEU A 17 21.89 -25.07 20.91
CA LEU A 17 21.08 -24.23 21.82
C LEU A 17 21.30 -24.51 23.32
N ALA A 18 21.92 -25.63 23.68
CA ALA A 18 22.15 -26.04 25.08
C ALA A 18 23.56 -25.64 25.63
N ALA A 19 24.40 -24.99 24.85
CA ALA A 19 25.79 -24.66 25.24
C ALA A 19 26.03 -23.20 25.68
N CYS A 20 25.02 -22.36 25.77
CA CYS A 20 25.15 -20.97 26.25
C CYS A 20 24.93 -20.83 27.75
N GLY A 21 25.79 -21.47 28.56
CA GLY A 21 25.93 -21.31 30.00
C GLY A 21 27.35 -20.97 30.41
N GLY A 22 27.68 -19.70 30.43
CA GLY A 22 28.72 -19.10 31.29
C GLY A 22 30.17 -19.18 30.83
N THR A 23 30.73 -18.09 30.31
CA THR A 23 31.95 -17.41 30.82
C THR A 23 32.14 -16.10 30.06
N ASN A 24 32.27 -14.99 30.76
CA ASN A 24 32.65 -13.67 30.25
C ASN A 24 33.94 -13.75 29.41
N LYS A 25 33.79 -13.68 28.10
CA LYS A 25 34.80 -13.18 27.19
C LYS A 25 34.20 -11.96 26.52
N SER A 26 34.89 -10.81 26.58
CA SER A 26 34.60 -9.64 25.76
C SER A 26 34.65 -10.07 24.29
N ASN A 27 33.53 -10.39 23.73
CA ASN A 27 33.40 -10.62 22.31
C ASN A 27 33.24 -9.24 21.66
N ASN A 28 34.25 -8.82 20.90
CA ASN A 28 34.06 -7.93 19.78
C ASN A 28 33.23 -8.76 18.73
N ARG A 29 31.94 -8.93 18.94
CA ARG A 29 31.03 -9.25 17.84
C ARG A 29 30.89 -7.94 17.05
N PRO A 30 31.05 -7.95 15.72
CA PRO A 30 30.52 -6.85 14.92
C PRO A 30 29.03 -6.71 15.26
N ASP A 31 28.51 -5.49 15.26
CA ASP A 31 27.08 -5.24 15.35
C ASP A 31 26.44 -5.94 14.15
N ILE A 32 25.75 -7.03 14.41
CA ILE A 32 25.07 -7.83 13.40
C ILE A 32 23.62 -7.40 13.49
N ASP A 33 23.11 -6.80 12.43
CA ASP A 33 21.68 -6.47 12.32
C ASP A 33 20.84 -7.73 12.06
N ALA A 34 19.54 -7.57 12.14
CA ALA A 34 18.60 -8.67 12.01
C ALA A 34 18.59 -9.29 10.60
N GLU A 35 18.92 -8.54 9.54
CA GLU A 35 19.00 -9.08 8.18
C GLU A 35 20.16 -10.09 8.07
N LEU A 36 21.31 -9.77 8.64
CA LEU A 36 22.44 -10.69 8.70
C LEU A 36 22.20 -11.89 9.64
N GLU A 37 21.43 -11.70 10.71
CA GLU A 37 20.99 -12.81 11.56
C GLU A 37 20.10 -13.78 10.78
N ARG A 38 19.22 -13.27 9.92
CA ARG A 38 18.41 -14.12 9.03
C ARG A 38 19.24 -14.82 7.98
N ALA A 39 20.23 -14.14 7.38
CA ALA A 39 21.18 -14.76 6.46
C ALA A 39 21.90 -15.97 7.07
N ILE A 40 22.27 -15.85 8.36
CA ILE A 40 22.86 -16.98 9.13
C ILE A 40 21.83 -18.08 9.34
N ALA A 41 20.60 -17.72 9.71
CA ALA A 41 19.52 -18.69 9.93
C ALA A 41 19.16 -19.48 8.65
N TYR A 42 19.21 -18.83 7.48
CA TYR A 42 19.05 -19.49 6.17
C TYR A 42 20.31 -20.28 5.75
N GLY A 43 21.40 -20.20 6.49
CA GLY A 43 22.64 -20.84 6.14
C GLY A 43 23.37 -20.24 4.92
N ILE A 44 22.99 -19.01 4.52
CA ILE A 44 23.64 -18.26 3.42
C ILE A 44 25.08 -17.92 3.82
N VAL A 45 25.29 -17.56 5.07
CA VAL A 45 26.60 -17.30 5.68
C VAL A 45 26.72 -17.96 7.03
N THR A 46 27.96 -18.01 7.54
CA THR A 46 28.26 -18.46 8.89
C THR A 46 28.82 -17.32 9.73
N GLU A 47 28.78 -17.41 11.05
CA GLU A 47 29.38 -16.41 11.93
C GLU A 47 30.87 -16.14 11.61
N ASP A 48 31.60 -17.12 11.09
CA ASP A 48 33.02 -16.98 10.72
C ASP A 48 33.21 -16.08 9.47
N ASN A 49 32.20 -16.01 8.59
CA ASN A 49 32.25 -15.19 7.37
C ASN A 49 32.11 -13.68 7.69
N LEU A 50 31.47 -13.32 8.81
CA LEU A 50 31.20 -11.93 9.19
C LEU A 50 32.46 -11.08 9.40
N ALA A 51 33.62 -11.67 9.54
CA ALA A 51 34.89 -10.95 9.71
C ALA A 51 35.37 -10.23 8.42
N ASN A 52 34.78 -10.51 7.25
CA ASN A 52 35.22 -10.03 5.95
C ASN A 52 34.08 -9.38 5.13
N MET A 53 33.08 -8.80 5.75
CA MET A 53 31.90 -8.26 5.08
C MET A 53 32.22 -7.14 4.10
N ASP A 54 33.24 -6.32 4.36
CA ASP A 54 33.69 -5.24 3.47
C ASP A 54 34.49 -5.72 2.25
N ALA A 55 34.76 -7.01 2.13
CA ALA A 55 35.55 -7.51 1.01
C ALA A 55 34.73 -7.53 -0.28
N THR A 56 35.34 -7.10 -1.40
CA THR A 56 34.69 -7.21 -2.71
C THR A 56 34.42 -8.68 -3.05
N VAL A 57 33.20 -8.96 -3.48
CA VAL A 57 32.76 -10.30 -3.92
C VAL A 57 33.07 -10.48 -5.41
N THR A 58 33.41 -11.71 -5.82
CA THR A 58 33.57 -12.05 -7.24
C THR A 58 32.28 -12.63 -7.79
N TYR A 59 32.11 -12.62 -9.13
CA TYR A 59 30.97 -13.28 -9.80
C TYR A 59 30.81 -14.72 -9.31
N LYS A 60 31.92 -15.46 -9.22
CA LYS A 60 31.90 -16.83 -8.73
C LYS A 60 31.32 -16.93 -7.32
N GLN A 61 31.79 -16.10 -6.40
CA GLN A 61 31.32 -16.12 -5.00
C GLN A 61 29.85 -15.73 -4.90
N PHE A 62 29.41 -14.71 -5.64
CA PHE A 62 28.00 -14.33 -5.67
C PHE A 62 27.12 -15.43 -6.22
N CYS A 63 27.49 -16.04 -7.36
CA CYS A 63 26.74 -17.14 -7.95
C CYS A 63 26.81 -18.44 -7.11
N GLU A 64 27.84 -18.61 -6.27
CA GLU A 64 27.86 -19.69 -5.27
C GLU A 64 26.83 -19.46 -4.16
N LEU A 65 26.63 -18.21 -3.71
CA LEU A 65 25.55 -17.86 -2.77
C LEU A 65 24.18 -18.12 -3.41
N LEU A 66 23.97 -17.68 -4.65
CA LEU A 66 22.73 -17.96 -5.38
C LEU A 66 22.53 -19.47 -5.61
N THR A 67 23.60 -20.25 -5.83
CA THR A 67 23.50 -21.72 -5.93
C THR A 67 22.93 -22.33 -4.64
N HIS A 68 23.34 -21.81 -3.49
CA HIS A 68 22.78 -22.21 -2.21
C HIS A 68 21.29 -21.87 -2.13
N VAL A 69 20.90 -20.66 -2.50
CA VAL A 69 19.48 -20.23 -2.51
C VAL A 69 18.65 -21.06 -3.48
N VAL A 70 19.13 -21.32 -4.68
CA VAL A 70 18.45 -22.21 -5.64
C VAL A 70 18.24 -23.61 -5.05
N SER A 71 19.19 -24.12 -4.28
CA SER A 71 19.06 -25.42 -3.62
C SER A 71 17.95 -25.46 -2.56
N MET A 72 17.60 -24.31 -1.97
CA MET A 72 16.47 -24.20 -1.04
C MET A 72 15.13 -24.43 -1.74
N ARG A 73 15.03 -24.08 -3.02
CA ARG A 73 13.85 -24.35 -3.85
C ARG A 73 13.71 -25.85 -4.17
N GLY A 74 14.85 -26.56 -4.27
CA GLY A 74 14.93 -27.98 -4.54
C GLY A 74 16.24 -28.34 -5.23
N GLU A 75 16.84 -29.45 -4.87
CA GLU A 75 18.10 -29.93 -5.47
C GLU A 75 17.99 -30.18 -6.99
N GLU A 76 16.80 -30.41 -7.52
CA GLU A 76 16.54 -30.60 -8.94
C GLU A 76 16.76 -29.32 -9.76
N PHE A 77 16.70 -28.12 -9.17
CA PHE A 77 16.94 -26.87 -9.85
C PHE A 77 18.43 -26.51 -9.95
N VAL A 78 19.27 -27.04 -9.09
CA VAL A 78 20.70 -26.74 -9.03
C VAL A 78 21.46 -27.04 -10.34
N PRO A 79 21.20 -28.16 -11.06
CA PRO A 79 21.86 -28.42 -12.34
C PRO A 79 21.51 -27.35 -13.41
N ALA A 80 20.23 -26.97 -13.52
CA ALA A 80 19.78 -25.97 -14.47
C ALA A 80 20.40 -24.59 -14.15
N TRP A 81 20.45 -24.22 -12.89
CA TRP A 81 21.12 -22.99 -12.46
C TRP A 81 22.61 -22.99 -12.83
N LYS A 82 23.33 -24.09 -12.54
CA LYS A 82 24.76 -24.19 -12.87
C LYS A 82 25.04 -24.14 -14.37
N GLU A 83 24.13 -24.65 -15.19
CA GLU A 83 24.22 -24.56 -16.63
C GLU A 83 24.10 -23.10 -17.11
N VAL A 84 23.10 -22.38 -16.59
CA VAL A 84 22.87 -20.97 -16.91
C VAL A 84 24.01 -20.07 -16.40
N ALA A 85 24.49 -20.30 -15.21
CA ALA A 85 25.52 -19.48 -14.55
C ALA A 85 26.97 -19.98 -14.82
N GLU A 86 27.22 -20.89 -15.78
CA GLU A 86 28.52 -21.55 -15.98
C GLU A 86 29.68 -20.56 -16.15
N ALA A 87 29.45 -19.51 -16.95
CA ALA A 87 30.45 -18.48 -17.20
C ALA A 87 30.75 -17.67 -15.92
N ALA A 88 29.73 -17.23 -15.22
CA ALA A 88 29.85 -16.46 -13.98
C ALA A 88 30.49 -17.27 -12.85
N LEU A 89 30.12 -18.54 -12.70
CA LEU A 89 30.73 -19.46 -11.73
C LEU A 89 32.22 -19.73 -11.99
N SER A 90 32.71 -19.41 -13.19
CA SER A 90 34.11 -19.53 -13.59
C SER A 90 34.90 -18.23 -13.46
N SER A 91 34.24 -17.10 -13.25
CA SER A 91 34.86 -15.76 -13.20
C SER A 91 35.28 -15.39 -11.78
N ASN A 92 36.56 -14.94 -11.64
CA ASN A 92 37.08 -14.38 -10.42
C ASN A 92 37.18 -12.83 -10.46
N GLU A 93 36.58 -12.21 -11.48
CA GLU A 93 36.49 -10.76 -11.54
C GLU A 93 35.55 -10.23 -10.47
N PRO A 94 35.71 -8.98 -10.00
CA PRO A 94 34.79 -8.33 -9.07
C PRO A 94 33.36 -8.28 -9.64
N MET A 95 32.37 -8.65 -8.82
CA MET A 95 30.96 -8.51 -9.14
C MET A 95 30.56 -7.05 -9.09
N GLN A 96 29.81 -6.58 -10.09
CA GLN A 96 29.32 -5.21 -10.14
C GLN A 96 27.86 -5.13 -9.72
N ARG A 97 27.44 -3.97 -9.22
CA ARG A 97 26.10 -3.78 -8.64
C ARG A 97 24.98 -4.00 -9.64
N ASP A 98 25.17 -3.57 -10.88
CA ASP A 98 24.24 -3.80 -11.99
C ASP A 98 24.10 -5.29 -12.36
N ASP A 99 25.19 -6.04 -12.32
CA ASP A 99 25.17 -7.48 -12.64
C ASP A 99 24.51 -8.33 -11.53
N VAL A 100 24.35 -7.79 -10.32
CA VAL A 100 23.56 -8.43 -9.26
C VAL A 100 22.11 -8.64 -9.73
N LEU A 101 21.52 -7.64 -10.38
CA LEU A 101 20.16 -7.74 -10.92
C LEU A 101 20.04 -8.88 -11.94
N LEU A 102 21.00 -8.96 -12.86
CA LEU A 102 21.01 -10.01 -13.89
C LEU A 102 21.12 -11.40 -13.28
N ALA A 103 22.07 -11.57 -12.37
CA ALA A 103 22.29 -12.86 -11.71
C ALA A 103 21.07 -13.30 -10.90
N MET A 104 20.42 -12.37 -10.18
CA MET A 104 19.24 -12.67 -9.38
C MET A 104 18.03 -12.96 -10.28
N PHE A 105 17.88 -12.23 -11.39
CA PHE A 105 16.85 -12.50 -12.37
C PHE A 105 16.99 -13.91 -12.98
N GLU A 106 18.19 -14.29 -13.44
CA GLU A 106 18.45 -15.61 -13.96
C GLU A 106 18.18 -16.72 -12.93
N ALA A 107 18.60 -16.50 -11.68
CA ALA A 107 18.31 -17.43 -10.61
C ALA A 107 16.80 -17.57 -10.38
N SER A 108 16.06 -16.45 -10.38
CA SER A 108 14.63 -16.44 -10.19
C SER A 108 13.89 -17.21 -11.29
N MET A 109 14.29 -17.05 -12.54
CA MET A 109 13.73 -17.80 -13.66
C MET A 109 13.94 -19.31 -13.52
N VAL A 110 15.16 -19.71 -13.18
CA VAL A 110 15.46 -21.15 -12.95
C VAL A 110 14.62 -21.71 -11.81
N MET A 111 14.40 -20.92 -10.76
CA MET A 111 13.59 -21.31 -9.61
C MET A 111 12.09 -21.31 -9.90
N GLY A 112 11.67 -20.89 -11.08
CA GLY A 112 10.27 -20.80 -11.48
C GLY A 112 9.49 -19.75 -10.65
N ILE A 113 10.15 -18.66 -10.33
CA ILE A 113 9.51 -17.50 -9.71
C ILE A 113 8.70 -16.80 -10.80
N ASP A 114 7.42 -16.59 -10.55
CA ASP A 114 6.57 -15.88 -11.48
C ASP A 114 7.01 -14.41 -11.55
N ARG A 115 7.11 -13.91 -12.78
CA ARG A 115 7.30 -12.49 -13.04
C ARG A 115 5.93 -11.84 -13.09
N ASP A 116 5.86 -10.61 -12.67
CA ASP A 116 4.72 -9.77 -13.01
C ASP A 116 4.89 -9.28 -14.47
N GLU A 117 4.44 -10.11 -15.41
CA GLU A 117 4.53 -9.80 -16.84
C GLU A 117 3.60 -8.66 -17.25
N SER A 118 2.58 -8.33 -16.44
CA SER A 118 1.67 -7.22 -16.73
C SER A 118 2.40 -5.88 -16.72
N GLN A 119 3.45 -5.76 -15.94
CA GLN A 119 4.30 -4.58 -15.91
C GLN A 119 5.21 -4.46 -17.15
N LEU A 120 5.39 -5.51 -17.94
CA LEU A 120 6.20 -5.51 -19.15
C LEU A 120 5.42 -4.97 -20.36
N ASP A 121 4.10 -5.12 -20.37
CA ASP A 121 3.23 -4.71 -21.47
C ASP A 121 3.02 -3.19 -21.56
N GLU A 122 3.27 -2.45 -20.49
CA GLU A 122 3.21 -0.98 -20.47
C GLU A 122 4.46 -0.31 -21.06
N TRP A 123 5.43 -1.08 -21.52
CA TRP A 123 6.71 -0.58 -21.96
C TRP A 123 6.74 -0.39 -23.47
N ASP A 124 6.89 0.85 -23.89
CA ASP A 124 6.91 1.23 -25.30
C ASP A 124 8.18 0.70 -25.97
N GLU A 125 8.02 -0.26 -26.89
CA GLU A 125 9.12 -0.80 -27.72
C GLU A 125 9.90 0.30 -28.46
N SER A 126 9.32 1.49 -28.66
CA SER A 126 10.00 2.61 -29.29
C SER A 126 11.14 3.19 -28.46
N LEU A 127 11.21 2.85 -27.16
CA LEU A 127 12.23 3.32 -26.23
C LEU A 127 13.48 2.45 -26.19
N ALA A 128 13.41 1.26 -26.77
CA ALA A 128 14.51 0.28 -26.80
C ALA A 128 15.65 0.67 -27.80
N GLU A 129 15.51 1.76 -28.54
CA GLU A 129 16.49 2.16 -29.57
C GLU A 129 17.56 3.17 -29.13
N GLY A 130 17.68 3.48 -27.84
CA GLY A 130 18.67 4.45 -27.35
C GLY A 130 20.07 3.89 -27.11
N ASP A 131 21.10 4.69 -27.36
CA ASP A 131 22.53 4.40 -27.10
C ASP A 131 22.91 4.43 -25.60
N TRP A 132 21.97 4.14 -24.70
CA TRP A 132 22.17 4.21 -23.25
C TRP A 132 23.19 3.18 -22.70
N TRP A 133 23.53 2.18 -23.51
CA TRP A 133 24.61 1.22 -23.26
C TRP A 133 26.02 1.83 -23.38
N ALA A 134 26.15 3.02 -23.98
CA ALA A 134 27.45 3.61 -24.24
C ALA A 134 28.18 3.94 -22.93
N GLY A 135 29.21 3.16 -22.62
CA GLY A 135 30.09 3.31 -21.46
C GLY A 135 29.89 2.30 -20.33
N ARG A 136 28.98 1.34 -20.47
CA ARG A 136 28.81 0.24 -19.50
C ARG A 136 29.76 -0.90 -19.76
N THR A 137 30.26 -1.48 -18.69
CA THR A 137 31.20 -2.62 -18.71
C THR A 137 30.53 -3.93 -18.37
N MET A 138 29.21 -4.04 -18.57
CA MET A 138 28.47 -5.26 -18.22
C MET A 138 28.91 -6.42 -19.09
N ASP A 139 29.13 -7.55 -18.47
CA ASP A 139 29.54 -8.78 -19.15
C ASP A 139 28.32 -9.62 -19.49
N TYR A 140 27.69 -9.30 -20.63
CA TYR A 140 26.49 -10.00 -21.13
C TYR A 140 26.72 -11.50 -21.43
N ASP A 141 27.96 -11.91 -21.60
CA ASP A 141 28.30 -13.31 -21.83
C ASP A 141 28.14 -14.16 -20.54
N LEU A 142 28.02 -13.50 -19.38
CA LEU A 142 27.82 -14.17 -18.09
C LEU A 142 26.35 -14.51 -17.80
N PHE A 143 25.40 -13.76 -18.38
CA PHE A 143 23.97 -13.89 -18.10
C PHE A 143 23.15 -13.93 -19.40
N PRO A 144 22.73 -15.12 -19.88
CA PRO A 144 22.18 -15.29 -21.23
C PRO A 144 20.79 -14.63 -21.46
N ASN A 145 20.00 -14.43 -20.43
CA ASN A 145 18.66 -13.84 -20.52
C ASN A 145 18.63 -12.36 -20.11
N TRP A 146 19.78 -11.72 -20.03
CA TRP A 146 19.90 -10.31 -19.61
C TRP A 146 19.02 -9.35 -20.43
N HIS A 147 18.81 -9.64 -21.72
CA HIS A 147 18.01 -8.78 -22.60
C HIS A 147 16.57 -8.63 -22.12
N GLU A 148 15.95 -9.69 -21.61
CA GLU A 148 14.61 -9.63 -21.06
C GLU A 148 14.56 -8.73 -19.81
N THR A 149 15.55 -8.84 -18.93
CA THR A 149 15.66 -7.98 -17.75
C THR A 149 15.80 -6.52 -18.13
N TYR A 150 16.65 -6.21 -19.08
CA TYR A 150 16.87 -4.82 -19.49
C TYR A 150 15.72 -4.26 -20.30
N THR A 151 15.11 -5.01 -21.18
CA THR A 151 13.90 -4.58 -21.87
C THR A 151 12.84 -4.18 -20.85
N ALA A 152 12.70 -4.92 -19.79
CA ALA A 152 11.82 -4.59 -18.71
C ALA A 152 12.22 -3.31 -17.95
N LEU A 153 13.50 -3.00 -17.77
CA LEU A 153 14.00 -1.76 -17.14
C LEU A 153 14.02 -0.56 -18.09
N ASP A 154 14.03 -0.79 -19.41
CA ASP A 154 14.26 0.21 -20.44
C ASP A 154 12.99 0.95 -20.89
N GLY A 155 11.83 0.65 -20.33
CA GLY A 155 10.60 1.36 -20.63
C GLY A 155 10.61 2.84 -20.25
N ASN A 156 11.67 3.32 -19.60
CA ASN A 156 11.86 4.73 -19.33
C ASN A 156 13.02 5.31 -20.14
N GLN A 157 12.75 6.42 -20.80
CA GLN A 157 13.57 7.04 -21.87
C GLN A 157 14.97 7.50 -21.46
N ASP A 158 15.28 7.54 -20.17
CA ASP A 158 16.54 8.10 -19.73
C ASP A 158 17.19 7.21 -18.67
N PHE A 159 18.13 6.42 -19.12
CA PHE A 159 18.91 5.53 -18.25
C PHE A 159 19.81 6.28 -17.26
N SER A 160 20.11 7.54 -17.52
CA SER A 160 20.76 8.40 -16.54
C SER A 160 19.82 8.67 -15.36
N ILE A 161 18.52 8.63 -15.58
CA ILE A 161 17.49 8.72 -14.54
C ILE A 161 17.45 7.45 -13.70
N LEU A 162 17.62 6.27 -14.29
CA LEU A 162 17.61 5.01 -13.55
C LEU A 162 18.72 4.90 -12.51
N ASP A 163 19.91 5.43 -12.82
CA ASP A 163 21.00 5.46 -11.85
C ASP A 163 20.85 6.58 -10.81
N HIS A 164 19.91 7.48 -11.01
CA HIS A 164 19.73 8.68 -10.19
C HIS A 164 18.35 8.80 -9.53
N SER A 165 17.43 7.87 -9.75
CA SER A 165 16.07 8.02 -9.27
C SER A 165 15.59 6.88 -8.35
N ALA A 166 14.78 7.26 -7.36
CA ALA A 166 13.98 6.33 -6.57
C ALA A 166 13.08 5.43 -7.46
N TRP A 167 12.67 5.92 -8.63
CA TRP A 167 11.89 5.19 -9.62
C TRP A 167 12.52 3.82 -9.99
N TYR A 168 13.84 3.74 -10.13
CA TYR A 168 14.51 2.45 -10.37
C TYR A 168 14.20 1.43 -9.27
N PHE A 169 14.19 1.87 -8.03
CA PHE A 169 13.90 1.02 -6.87
C PHE A 169 12.42 0.62 -6.81
N GLU A 170 11.52 1.46 -7.30
CA GLU A 170 10.10 1.13 -7.42
C GLU A 170 9.82 0.13 -8.53
N LYS A 171 10.56 0.19 -9.64
CA LYS A 171 10.36 -0.69 -10.81
C LYS A 171 11.12 -2.02 -10.73
N THR A 172 12.26 -2.08 -10.05
CA THR A 172 12.99 -3.35 -9.81
C THR A 172 12.12 -4.43 -9.16
N PRO A 173 11.26 -4.10 -8.18
CA PRO A 173 10.29 -5.04 -7.63
C PRO A 173 9.42 -5.76 -8.66
N SER A 174 9.00 -5.10 -9.73
CA SER A 174 8.15 -5.73 -10.76
C SER A 174 8.85 -6.85 -11.54
N LEU A 175 10.17 -6.82 -11.60
CA LEU A 175 10.95 -7.85 -12.29
C LEU A 175 11.13 -9.13 -11.48
N ILE A 176 11.18 -9.02 -10.16
CA ILE A 176 11.43 -10.14 -9.24
C ILE A 176 10.46 -10.06 -8.06
N SER A 177 9.17 -9.93 -8.33
CA SER A 177 8.10 -9.99 -7.32
C SER A 177 8.34 -9.12 -6.07
N GLY A 178 8.67 -7.84 -6.27
CA GLY A 178 8.81 -6.89 -5.17
C GLY A 178 10.20 -6.82 -4.51
N LEU A 179 11.24 -7.32 -5.17
CA LEU A 179 12.58 -7.37 -4.60
C LEU A 179 13.38 -6.09 -4.84
N LEU A 180 13.85 -5.46 -3.79
CA LEU A 180 14.94 -4.50 -3.82
C LEU A 180 16.27 -5.22 -3.53
N PRO A 181 17.09 -5.55 -4.55
CA PRO A 181 18.26 -6.39 -4.33
C PRO A 181 19.36 -5.71 -3.55
N LEU A 182 19.62 -4.43 -3.82
CA LEU A 182 20.66 -3.64 -3.17
C LEU A 182 20.11 -2.27 -2.75
N GLU A 183 20.53 -1.80 -1.61
CA GLU A 183 20.20 -0.44 -1.15
C GLU A 183 20.82 0.63 -2.06
N PRO A 184 20.19 1.82 -2.20
CA PRO A 184 20.80 2.95 -2.89
C PRO A 184 22.11 3.35 -2.22
N GLN A 185 23.00 3.95 -3.00
CA GLN A 185 24.20 4.59 -2.46
C GLN A 185 23.82 5.88 -1.71
N GLU A 186 24.74 6.41 -0.90
CA GLU A 186 24.56 7.68 -0.17
C GLU A 186 24.12 8.87 -1.06
N ASP A 187 24.43 8.81 -2.36
CA ASP A 187 24.04 9.83 -3.35
C ASP A 187 22.71 9.49 -4.06
N MET A 188 21.96 8.56 -3.54
CA MET A 188 20.70 8.05 -4.09
C MET A 188 20.84 7.44 -5.49
N THR A 189 22.03 7.04 -5.90
CA THR A 189 22.24 6.28 -7.13
C THR A 189 22.30 4.78 -6.83
N TYR A 190 22.01 3.94 -7.83
CA TYR A 190 22.24 2.50 -7.70
C TYR A 190 23.74 2.14 -7.75
N GLY A 191 24.58 3.03 -8.28
CA GLY A 191 26.02 2.86 -8.36
C GLY A 191 26.46 1.86 -9.43
N PHE A 192 25.86 1.91 -10.60
CA PHE A 192 26.24 1.06 -11.73
C PHE A 192 27.76 1.10 -12.01
N GLY A 193 28.33 -0.07 -12.27
CA GLY A 193 29.77 -0.22 -12.48
C GLY A 193 30.61 -0.14 -11.21
N LYS A 194 30.04 -0.04 -10.01
CA LYS A 194 30.76 -0.17 -8.73
C LYS A 194 30.79 -1.63 -8.27
N ASP A 195 31.88 -2.00 -7.63
CA ASP A 195 32.04 -3.34 -7.08
C ASP A 195 31.08 -3.56 -5.89
N VAL A 196 30.62 -4.80 -5.73
CA VAL A 196 29.73 -5.24 -4.64
C VAL A 196 30.58 -5.76 -3.46
N SER A 197 30.26 -5.32 -2.26
CA SER A 197 30.82 -5.88 -1.04
C SER A 197 30.20 -7.27 -0.72
N PHE A 198 30.89 -8.05 0.09
CA PHE A 198 30.34 -9.35 0.51
C PHE A 198 29.08 -9.18 1.36
N GLU A 199 28.99 -8.11 2.15
CA GLU A 199 27.80 -7.75 2.91
C GLU A 199 26.61 -7.48 1.98
N GLU A 200 26.77 -6.59 1.00
CA GLU A 200 25.73 -6.29 0.01
C GLU A 200 25.26 -7.56 -0.73
N ALA A 201 26.21 -8.42 -1.10
CA ALA A 201 25.91 -9.69 -1.75
C ALA A 201 25.06 -10.62 -0.86
N VAL A 202 25.39 -10.72 0.41
CA VAL A 202 24.67 -11.54 1.40
C VAL A 202 23.26 -10.99 1.60
N ARG A 203 23.11 -9.66 1.75
CA ARG A 203 21.81 -9.02 1.88
C ARG A 203 20.95 -9.21 0.64
N ALA A 204 21.49 -9.00 -0.56
CA ALA A 204 20.77 -9.20 -1.81
C ALA A 204 20.22 -10.64 -1.94
N VAL A 205 21.05 -11.62 -1.63
CA VAL A 205 20.66 -13.04 -1.71
C VAL A 205 19.67 -13.41 -0.60
N THR A 206 19.78 -12.80 0.59
CA THR A 206 18.81 -12.99 1.68
C THR A 206 17.44 -12.43 1.30
N ARG A 207 17.42 -11.25 0.70
CA ARG A 207 16.19 -10.63 0.19
C ARG A 207 15.54 -11.48 -0.91
N LEU A 208 16.33 -12.12 -1.78
CA LEU A 208 15.79 -13.06 -2.77
C LEU A 208 15.08 -14.25 -2.10
N VAL A 209 15.65 -14.80 -1.03
CA VAL A 209 14.98 -15.86 -0.24
C VAL A 209 13.68 -15.35 0.34
N GLU A 210 13.69 -14.16 0.93
CA GLU A 210 12.54 -13.59 1.66
C GLU A 210 11.48 -13.00 0.73
N SER A 211 11.85 -12.52 -0.46
CA SER A 211 10.90 -12.02 -1.46
C SER A 211 10.11 -13.12 -2.14
N ASN A 212 10.62 -14.36 -2.07
CA ASN A 212 10.01 -15.45 -2.77
C ASN A 212 9.26 -16.38 -1.84
N ALA A 213 7.98 -16.29 -1.93
CA ALA A 213 7.03 -17.14 -1.27
C ALA A 213 7.26 -18.64 -1.42
N LYS A 214 7.92 -19.03 -2.49
CA LYS A 214 8.23 -20.44 -2.79
C LYS A 214 9.54 -20.91 -2.15
N ILE A 215 10.31 -19.99 -1.54
CA ILE A 215 11.51 -20.32 -0.76
C ILE A 215 11.20 -20.05 0.71
N THR A 216 10.81 -21.06 1.43
CA THR A 216 10.65 -20.97 2.87
C THR A 216 11.67 -21.87 3.54
N ALA A 217 12.23 -21.42 4.66
CA ALA A 217 13.03 -22.28 5.54
C ALA A 217 12.20 -23.45 6.11
N GLU A 218 10.87 -23.31 6.07
CA GLU A 218 9.90 -24.30 6.52
C GLU A 218 9.07 -24.81 5.35
N THR A 219 8.91 -26.12 5.25
CA THR A 219 8.00 -26.73 4.28
C THR A 219 6.56 -26.32 4.62
N PRO A 220 5.78 -25.77 3.68
CA PRO A 220 4.39 -25.44 3.91
C PRO A 220 3.59 -26.66 4.38
N VAL A 221 2.69 -26.43 5.32
CA VAL A 221 1.80 -27.48 5.86
C VAL A 221 0.38 -27.11 5.46
N TYR A 222 -0.05 -27.57 4.29
CA TYR A 222 -1.41 -27.31 3.81
C TYR A 222 -2.41 -28.25 4.48
N VAL A 223 -3.47 -27.65 5.03
CA VAL A 223 -4.58 -28.36 5.65
C VAL A 223 -5.90 -27.87 5.08
N PRO A 224 -6.92 -28.72 4.96
CA PRO A 224 -8.27 -28.28 4.59
C PRO A 224 -8.83 -27.28 5.61
N LEU A 225 -9.56 -26.25 5.15
CA LEU A 225 -10.23 -25.28 6.02
C LEU A 225 -11.07 -25.95 7.12
N SER A 226 -11.72 -27.08 6.76
CA SER A 226 -12.56 -27.85 7.70
C SER A 226 -11.78 -28.61 8.79
N GLU A 227 -10.47 -28.79 8.59
CA GLU A 227 -9.58 -29.56 9.49
C GLU A 227 -8.66 -28.65 10.31
N VAL A 228 -8.69 -27.32 10.06
CA VAL A 228 -7.91 -26.36 10.86
C VAL A 228 -8.33 -26.43 12.31
N GLY A 229 -7.32 -26.63 13.18
CA GLY A 229 -7.50 -26.66 14.63
C GLY A 229 -7.68 -25.28 15.26
N THR A 230 -7.79 -25.25 16.58
CA THR A 230 -7.73 -24.01 17.38
C THR A 230 -6.33 -23.40 17.30
N TYR A 231 -6.20 -22.13 17.68
CA TYR A 231 -4.91 -21.46 17.78
C TYR A 231 -3.89 -22.27 18.58
N ASP A 232 -2.63 -22.05 18.33
CA ASP A 232 -1.54 -22.74 19.04
C ASP A 232 -1.45 -22.24 20.48
N GLN A 233 -1.81 -23.10 21.42
CA GLN A 233 -1.81 -22.78 22.85
C GLN A 233 -0.41 -22.62 23.45
N SER A 234 0.65 -22.98 22.72
CA SER A 234 2.02 -22.66 23.10
C SER A 234 2.40 -21.21 22.75
N ILE A 235 1.68 -20.59 21.81
CA ILE A 235 1.81 -19.21 21.39
C ILE A 235 0.84 -18.33 22.19
N ILE A 236 -0.47 -18.56 22.06
CA ILE A 236 -1.48 -17.84 22.82
C ILE A 236 -1.83 -18.67 24.06
N THR A 237 -1.12 -18.45 25.15
CA THR A 237 -1.25 -19.25 26.36
C THR A 237 -2.44 -18.80 27.23
N ASN A 238 -2.95 -19.71 28.05
CA ASN A 238 -3.97 -19.35 29.04
C ASN A 238 -3.49 -18.31 30.05
N GLU A 239 -2.20 -18.29 30.36
CA GLU A 239 -1.59 -17.29 31.23
C GLU A 239 -1.67 -15.90 30.56
N LEU A 240 -1.32 -15.79 29.28
CA LEU A 240 -1.41 -14.58 28.50
C LEU A 240 -2.86 -14.06 28.43
N LEU A 241 -3.84 -14.92 28.12
CA LEU A 241 -5.26 -14.55 28.06
C LEU A 241 -5.85 -14.13 29.40
N SER A 242 -5.30 -14.61 30.51
CA SER A 242 -5.75 -14.29 31.87
C SER A 242 -4.98 -13.17 32.55
N ALA A 243 -3.97 -12.62 31.90
CA ALA A 243 -3.20 -11.47 32.38
C ALA A 243 -4.10 -10.23 32.48
N ASP A 244 -3.81 -9.35 33.44
CA ASP A 244 -4.45 -8.04 33.50
C ASP A 244 -4.12 -7.25 32.21
N SER A 245 -5.12 -6.63 31.64
CA SER A 245 -4.99 -5.87 30.39
C SER A 245 -5.67 -4.52 30.53
N ASP A 246 -5.00 -3.49 30.06
CA ASP A 246 -5.54 -2.13 29.98
C ASP A 246 -6.47 -1.92 28.77
N LEU A 247 -6.55 -2.92 27.86
CA LEU A 247 -7.48 -2.86 26.75
C LEU A 247 -8.93 -2.87 27.21
N PRO A 248 -9.76 -1.94 26.69
CA PRO A 248 -11.16 -1.84 27.09
C PRO A 248 -11.97 -3.05 26.61
N GLU A 249 -13.03 -3.36 27.35
CA GLU A 249 -14.01 -4.34 26.89
C GLU A 249 -14.72 -3.83 25.63
N VAL A 250 -14.98 -4.72 24.69
CA VAL A 250 -15.55 -4.42 23.39
C VAL A 250 -16.83 -5.20 23.18
N THR A 251 -17.85 -4.52 22.70
CA THR A 251 -19.13 -5.13 22.35
C THR A 251 -19.57 -4.67 20.96
N HIS A 252 -20.44 -5.45 20.32
CA HIS A 252 -21.00 -5.07 19.01
C HIS A 252 -21.88 -3.80 19.05
N THR A 253 -22.29 -3.35 20.22
CA THR A 253 -23.06 -2.11 20.41
C THR A 253 -22.19 -0.90 20.72
N GLN A 254 -20.93 -1.12 21.12
CA GLN A 254 -20.02 -0.05 21.50
C GLN A 254 -18.57 -0.45 21.22
N LEU A 255 -17.94 0.29 20.32
CA LEU A 255 -16.49 0.24 20.10
C LEU A 255 -15.81 1.32 20.98
N PRO A 256 -14.58 1.05 21.47
CA PRO A 256 -13.87 1.99 22.32
C PRO A 256 -13.43 3.27 21.58
N SER A 257 -13.78 4.43 22.11
CA SER A 257 -13.23 5.71 21.64
C SER A 257 -11.71 5.86 21.92
N THR A 258 -11.20 5.02 22.80
CA THR A 258 -9.77 4.97 23.12
C THR A 258 -8.94 4.14 22.15
N TRP A 259 -9.54 3.50 21.17
CA TRP A 259 -8.79 2.85 20.10
C TRP A 259 -8.11 3.89 19.20
N LYS A 260 -6.80 3.80 19.15
CA LYS A 260 -5.92 4.69 18.37
C LYS A 260 -4.90 3.82 17.68
N GLY A 261 -4.89 3.77 16.39
CA GLY A 261 -4.03 2.79 15.74
C GLY A 261 -3.74 3.02 14.28
N ALA A 262 -3.09 2.01 13.72
CA ALA A 262 -2.64 1.96 12.35
C ALA A 262 -3.18 0.74 11.61
N GLY A 263 -3.35 0.87 10.29
CA GLY A 263 -3.47 -0.25 9.38
C GLY A 263 -2.10 -0.91 9.15
N LEU A 264 -2.12 -2.20 8.93
CA LEU A 264 -0.97 -2.97 8.47
C LEU A 264 -1.45 -3.93 7.39
N SER A 265 -0.97 -3.73 6.16
CA SER A 265 -1.25 -4.67 5.08
C SER A 265 -0.37 -5.89 5.21
N SER A 266 -0.95 -7.07 4.98
CA SER A 266 -0.14 -8.27 4.82
C SER A 266 0.60 -8.19 3.49
N CYS A 267 1.90 -8.02 3.54
CA CYS A 267 2.74 -7.95 2.34
C CYS A 267 2.95 -9.33 1.66
N LYS A 268 1.93 -10.20 1.66
CA LYS A 268 2.04 -11.59 1.21
C LYS A 268 1.11 -11.94 0.04
N ASP A 269 0.59 -10.94 -0.67
CA ASP A 269 -0.38 -11.14 -1.76
C ASP A 269 0.25 -11.54 -3.11
N GLY A 270 1.53 -11.90 -3.10
CA GLY A 270 2.28 -12.24 -4.31
C GLY A 270 2.74 -11.05 -5.15
N ARG A 271 2.26 -9.86 -4.85
CA ARG A 271 2.65 -8.58 -5.49
C ARG A 271 3.67 -7.81 -4.66
N HIS A 272 3.76 -8.12 -3.36
CA HIS A 272 4.60 -7.43 -2.41
C HIS A 272 5.69 -8.34 -1.84
N ILE A 273 6.71 -7.73 -1.28
CA ILE A 273 7.82 -8.44 -0.65
C ILE A 273 7.29 -9.27 0.51
N TYR A 274 7.59 -10.58 0.48
CA TYR A 274 7.25 -11.48 1.58
C TYR A 274 7.99 -11.08 2.84
N ARG A 275 7.26 -10.83 3.90
CA ARG A 275 7.83 -10.54 5.22
C ARG A 275 6.98 -11.14 6.32
N HIS A 276 7.64 -11.66 7.32
CA HIS A 276 6.99 -12.10 8.54
C HIS A 276 6.63 -10.89 9.40
N PHE A 277 5.47 -10.93 10.04
CA PHE A 277 5.15 -9.96 11.09
C PHE A 277 6.19 -10.03 12.20
N ARG A 278 6.48 -8.88 12.78
CA ARG A 278 7.46 -8.78 13.86
C ARG A 278 6.84 -8.18 15.11
N GLU A 279 7.34 -8.62 16.26
CA GLU A 279 6.99 -8.05 17.56
C GLU A 279 7.28 -6.55 17.62
N SER A 280 8.30 -6.09 16.90
CA SER A 280 8.66 -4.67 16.83
C SER A 280 7.57 -3.78 16.25
N ASP A 281 6.73 -4.26 15.33
CA ASP A 281 5.59 -3.49 14.80
C ASP A 281 4.60 -3.16 15.92
N VAL A 282 4.23 -4.17 16.71
CA VAL A 282 3.32 -4.03 17.84
C VAL A 282 3.97 -3.20 18.96
N THR A 283 5.25 -3.45 19.23
CA THR A 283 6.02 -2.70 20.22
C THR A 283 6.15 -1.23 19.87
N PHE A 284 6.37 -0.91 18.59
CA PHE A 284 6.40 0.47 18.10
C PHE A 284 5.08 1.17 18.37
N LEU A 285 3.96 0.54 18.01
CA LEU A 285 2.63 1.07 18.29
C LEU A 285 2.44 1.35 19.76
N ALA A 286 2.65 0.36 20.62
CA ALA A 286 2.47 0.48 22.08
C ALA A 286 3.35 1.58 22.69
N LYS A 287 4.64 1.67 22.31
CA LYS A 287 5.57 2.71 22.80
C LYS A 287 5.15 4.12 22.41
N ASN A 288 4.44 4.27 21.30
CA ASN A 288 3.97 5.56 20.81
C ASN A 288 2.51 5.88 21.23
N GLY A 289 1.94 5.06 22.12
CA GLY A 289 0.61 5.28 22.67
C GLY A 289 -0.54 4.80 21.80
N PHE A 290 -0.24 4.06 20.72
CA PHE A 290 -1.25 3.36 19.94
C PHE A 290 -1.60 2.03 20.60
N ASN A 291 -2.87 1.65 20.52
CA ASN A 291 -3.39 0.43 21.10
C ASN A 291 -4.30 -0.37 20.18
N PHE A 292 -4.23 -0.10 18.88
CA PHE A 292 -5.05 -0.75 17.86
C PHE A 292 -4.24 -0.99 16.60
N LEU A 293 -4.35 -2.19 16.04
CA LEU A 293 -3.78 -2.59 14.77
C LEU A 293 -4.86 -3.24 13.92
N ARG A 294 -5.18 -2.64 12.79
CA ARG A 294 -6.05 -3.22 11.77
C ARG A 294 -5.18 -3.95 10.76
N LEU A 295 -5.26 -5.26 10.77
CA LEU A 295 -4.56 -6.10 9.82
C LEU A 295 -5.43 -6.29 8.57
N PHE A 296 -5.03 -5.66 7.48
CA PHE A 296 -5.62 -5.91 6.19
C PHE A 296 -5.01 -7.17 5.60
N TYR A 297 -5.79 -8.25 5.54
CA TYR A 297 -5.33 -9.60 5.28
C TYR A 297 -6.05 -10.21 4.09
N GLY A 298 -5.31 -10.56 3.05
CA GLY A 298 -5.86 -11.27 1.90
C GLY A 298 -6.07 -12.76 2.20
N PHE A 299 -7.11 -13.37 1.66
CA PHE A 299 -7.28 -14.83 1.76
C PHE A 299 -6.13 -15.59 1.13
N ASP A 300 -5.48 -15.03 0.11
CA ASP A 300 -4.30 -15.60 -0.53
C ASP A 300 -3.13 -15.71 0.43
N THR A 301 -2.99 -14.79 1.38
CA THR A 301 -1.95 -14.84 2.40
C THR A 301 -2.03 -16.14 3.20
N LEU A 302 -3.23 -16.61 3.52
CA LEU A 302 -3.41 -17.86 4.26
C LEU A 302 -3.00 -19.12 3.46
N ARG A 303 -2.85 -19.01 2.13
CA ARG A 303 -2.43 -20.11 1.24
C ARG A 303 -0.99 -20.00 0.78
N PHE A 304 -0.33 -18.95 1.18
CA PHE A 304 1.06 -18.70 0.84
C PHE A 304 1.97 -19.89 1.29
N PRO A 305 3.03 -20.29 0.57
CA PRO A 305 3.61 -19.67 -0.63
C PRO A 305 3.10 -20.20 -1.98
N ASP A 306 2.50 -21.35 -2.07
CA ASP A 306 2.25 -22.02 -3.34
C ASP A 306 0.83 -21.81 -3.89
N TYR A 307 -0.01 -21.03 -3.20
CA TYR A 307 -1.41 -20.80 -3.56
C TYR A 307 -2.08 -22.05 -4.15
N PRO A 308 -2.36 -23.09 -3.34
CA PRO A 308 -2.93 -24.33 -3.86
C PRO A 308 -4.16 -24.02 -4.72
N LYS A 309 -4.29 -24.70 -5.88
CA LYS A 309 -5.46 -24.52 -6.76
C LYS A 309 -6.79 -24.85 -6.09
N ASP A 310 -6.78 -25.65 -5.03
CA ASP A 310 -7.92 -25.85 -4.16
C ASP A 310 -7.99 -24.71 -3.12
N GLY A 311 -8.85 -23.75 -3.34
CA GLY A 311 -9.08 -22.61 -2.44
C GLY A 311 -9.61 -22.98 -1.05
N ARG A 312 -9.81 -24.26 -0.74
CA ARG A 312 -10.16 -24.76 0.60
C ARG A 312 -8.99 -25.29 1.41
N LEU A 313 -7.76 -25.10 0.91
CA LEU A 313 -6.53 -25.38 1.63
C LEU A 313 -5.94 -24.09 2.18
N VAL A 314 -5.37 -24.16 3.40
CA VAL A 314 -4.58 -23.08 4.01
C VAL A 314 -3.26 -23.62 4.53
N ASN A 315 -2.25 -22.76 4.60
CA ASN A 315 -0.97 -23.08 5.21
C ASN A 315 -1.05 -22.88 6.73
N GLU A 316 -0.87 -23.95 7.50
CA GLU A 316 -0.90 -23.90 8.97
C GLU A 316 0.23 -23.02 9.54
N ASN A 317 1.35 -22.86 8.83
CA ASN A 317 2.44 -21.99 9.25
C ASN A 317 1.99 -20.51 9.23
N GLU A 318 1.23 -20.10 8.20
CA GLU A 318 0.66 -18.76 8.12
C GLU A 318 -0.35 -18.50 9.23
N LEU A 319 -1.15 -19.50 9.58
CA LEU A 319 -2.06 -19.38 10.71
C LEU A 319 -1.33 -19.25 12.06
N LYS A 320 -0.18 -19.90 12.22
CA LYS A 320 0.65 -19.75 13.43
C LYS A 320 1.32 -18.38 13.51
N GLU A 321 1.69 -17.81 12.37
CA GLU A 321 2.20 -16.45 12.31
C GLU A 321 1.14 -15.43 12.74
N LEU A 322 -0.10 -15.64 12.30
CA LEU A 322 -1.24 -14.84 12.76
C LEU A 322 -1.51 -15.05 14.27
N ASP A 323 -1.40 -16.28 14.78
CA ASP A 323 -1.45 -16.56 16.22
C ASP A 323 -0.37 -15.75 16.98
N GLN A 324 0.83 -15.69 16.43
CA GLN A 324 1.94 -14.95 17.04
C GLN A 324 1.69 -13.44 17.07
N LEU A 325 1.16 -12.87 15.98
CA LEU A 325 0.78 -11.46 15.95
C LEU A 325 -0.29 -11.13 17.02
N ILE A 326 -1.28 -11.98 17.13
CA ILE A 326 -2.32 -11.85 18.17
C ILE A 326 -1.71 -11.93 19.57
N ALA A 327 -0.79 -12.87 19.81
CA ALA A 327 -0.10 -13.01 21.09
C ALA A 327 0.67 -11.73 21.46
N TRP A 328 1.44 -11.16 20.54
CA TRP A 328 2.14 -9.88 20.74
C TRP A 328 1.16 -8.73 21.00
N GLY A 329 0.02 -8.71 20.29
CA GLY A 329 -1.04 -7.73 20.55
C GLY A 329 -1.53 -7.79 21.99
N ILE A 330 -1.79 -8.98 22.51
CA ILE A 330 -2.23 -9.19 23.92
C ILE A 330 -1.12 -8.76 24.88
N GLU A 331 0.13 -9.17 24.61
CA GLU A 331 1.28 -8.91 25.50
C GLU A 331 1.58 -7.41 25.64
N HIS A 332 1.49 -6.67 24.53
CA HIS A 332 1.83 -5.26 24.49
C HIS A 332 0.62 -4.32 24.62
N GLY A 333 -0.59 -4.86 24.82
CA GLY A 333 -1.81 -4.06 24.97
C GLY A 333 -2.25 -3.37 23.68
N VAL A 334 -2.11 -4.04 22.55
CA VAL A 334 -2.57 -3.60 21.22
C VAL A 334 -3.66 -4.54 20.73
N HIS A 335 -4.85 -4.01 20.49
CA HIS A 335 -5.96 -4.75 19.89
C HIS A 335 -5.65 -5.12 18.44
N ILE A 336 -5.93 -6.34 18.04
CA ILE A 336 -5.80 -6.81 16.66
C ILE A 336 -7.18 -6.91 16.02
N GLN A 337 -7.37 -6.28 14.88
CA GLN A 337 -8.54 -6.45 14.03
C GLN A 337 -8.12 -7.11 12.73
N ILE A 338 -8.69 -8.27 12.41
CA ILE A 338 -8.51 -8.91 11.11
C ILE A 338 -9.57 -8.38 10.17
N SER A 339 -9.14 -7.72 9.08
CA SER A 339 -10.00 -7.26 7.99
C SER A 339 -9.66 -8.03 6.73
N MET A 340 -10.68 -8.58 6.09
CA MET A 340 -10.51 -9.37 4.86
C MET A 340 -11.39 -8.83 3.75
N SER A 341 -10.94 -8.99 2.51
CA SER A 341 -11.69 -8.63 1.31
C SER A 341 -12.35 -9.86 0.69
N PHE A 342 -13.47 -9.64 -0.02
CA PHE A 342 -14.25 -10.70 -0.69
C PHE A 342 -13.75 -11.01 -2.11
N TYR A 343 -12.52 -10.70 -2.45
CA TYR A 343 -11.96 -10.83 -3.81
C TYR A 343 -11.66 -12.28 -4.22
N LEU A 344 -12.59 -13.21 -4.00
CA LEU A 344 -12.41 -14.61 -4.36
C LEU A 344 -13.34 -15.05 -5.45
N GLY A 345 -12.80 -15.73 -6.47
CA GLY A 345 -13.57 -16.45 -7.48
C GLY A 345 -14.07 -17.82 -7.02
N GLU A 346 -14.81 -18.51 -7.87
CA GLU A 346 -15.37 -19.85 -7.59
C GLU A 346 -14.32 -20.90 -7.28
N ASP A 347 -13.13 -20.74 -7.83
CA ASP A 347 -11.98 -21.62 -7.61
C ASP A 347 -11.20 -21.28 -6.33
N GLY A 348 -11.63 -20.22 -5.61
CA GLY A 348 -10.97 -19.71 -4.41
C GLY A 348 -9.70 -18.92 -4.68
N ASN A 349 -9.42 -18.56 -5.93
CA ASN A 349 -8.33 -17.65 -6.28
C ASN A 349 -8.81 -16.20 -6.24
N CYS A 350 -7.87 -15.26 -6.12
CA CYS A 350 -8.18 -13.84 -6.17
C CYS A 350 -8.80 -13.48 -7.53
N LYS A 351 -9.86 -12.70 -7.52
CA LYS A 351 -10.51 -12.18 -8.76
C LYS A 351 -9.69 -11.07 -9.41
N ILE A 352 -8.78 -10.45 -8.67
CA ILE A 352 -7.93 -9.36 -9.14
C ILE A 352 -6.62 -9.96 -9.64
N ASP A 353 -6.67 -10.61 -10.82
CA ASP A 353 -5.46 -11.09 -11.49
C ASP A 353 -4.72 -9.96 -12.22
N ASP A 354 -5.41 -8.87 -12.53
CA ASP A 354 -4.92 -7.70 -13.25
C ASP A 354 -5.44 -6.42 -12.57
N PRO A 355 -4.57 -5.58 -11.98
CA PRO A 355 -4.98 -4.31 -11.36
C PRO A 355 -5.61 -3.32 -12.36
N ASN A 356 -5.36 -3.48 -13.68
CA ASN A 356 -5.96 -2.66 -14.73
C ASN A 356 -7.30 -3.22 -15.21
N ASN A 357 -7.71 -4.40 -14.75
CA ASN A 357 -8.95 -5.05 -15.13
C ASN A 357 -9.71 -5.48 -13.88
N MET A 358 -10.04 -4.51 -13.05
CA MET A 358 -10.85 -4.76 -11.86
C MET A 358 -12.20 -5.31 -12.27
N PRO A 359 -12.71 -6.37 -11.60
CA PRO A 359 -14.04 -6.88 -11.90
C PRO A 359 -15.10 -5.81 -11.65
N ASP A 360 -16.16 -5.78 -12.45
CA ASP A 360 -17.27 -4.84 -12.34
C ASP A 360 -17.94 -4.88 -10.95
N SER A 361 -17.84 -6.02 -10.26
CA SER A 361 -18.29 -6.18 -8.87
C SER A 361 -17.30 -6.96 -8.05
N MET A 362 -16.94 -6.40 -6.91
CA MET A 362 -16.10 -7.04 -5.88
C MET A 362 -16.91 -7.97 -4.97
N MET A 363 -18.24 -7.88 -5.00
CA MET A 363 -19.11 -8.78 -4.24
C MET A 363 -19.09 -10.19 -4.85
N PRO A 364 -19.27 -11.23 -4.02
CA PRO A 364 -19.42 -12.60 -4.52
C PRO A 364 -20.66 -12.72 -5.41
N GLU A 365 -20.49 -13.25 -6.61
CA GLU A 365 -21.56 -13.29 -7.63
C GLU A 365 -22.50 -14.48 -7.48
N ASN A 366 -22.04 -15.53 -6.83
CA ASN A 366 -22.76 -16.80 -6.77
C ASN A 366 -22.56 -17.55 -5.44
N ASP A 367 -23.29 -18.66 -5.31
CA ASP A 367 -23.29 -19.50 -4.11
C ASP A 367 -21.92 -20.16 -3.82
N ALA A 368 -21.13 -20.44 -4.85
CA ALA A 368 -19.84 -21.09 -4.67
C ALA A 368 -18.82 -20.12 -4.06
N GLU A 369 -18.77 -18.88 -4.54
CA GLU A 369 -17.92 -17.82 -3.97
C GLU A 369 -18.31 -17.49 -2.53
N TRP A 370 -19.59 -17.31 -2.26
CA TRP A 370 -20.08 -17.10 -0.89
C TRP A 370 -19.74 -18.28 0.05
N ALA A 371 -19.78 -19.52 -0.48
CA ALA A 371 -19.42 -20.68 0.31
C ALA A 371 -17.94 -20.67 0.71
N ILE A 372 -17.05 -20.30 -0.19
CA ILE A 372 -15.60 -20.22 0.09
C ILE A 372 -15.32 -19.14 1.14
N ILE A 373 -15.87 -17.94 0.95
CA ILE A 373 -15.71 -16.83 1.90
C ILE A 373 -16.25 -17.21 3.28
N ASN A 374 -17.43 -17.82 3.33
CA ASN A 374 -17.98 -18.33 4.58
C ASN A 374 -17.08 -19.38 5.22
N ASP A 375 -16.50 -20.29 4.46
CA ASP A 375 -15.61 -21.35 4.97
C ASP A 375 -14.34 -20.75 5.59
N TYR A 376 -13.75 -19.70 4.99
CA TYR A 376 -12.60 -18.99 5.57
C TYR A 376 -12.97 -18.29 6.88
N TRP A 377 -14.04 -17.51 6.90
CA TRP A 377 -14.47 -16.84 8.13
C TRP A 377 -14.88 -17.83 9.24
N MET A 378 -15.53 -18.93 8.86
CA MET A 378 -15.88 -20.00 9.81
C MET A 378 -14.64 -20.70 10.35
N MET A 379 -13.60 -20.87 9.56
CA MET A 379 -12.31 -21.39 10.00
C MET A 379 -11.68 -20.46 11.03
N LEU A 380 -11.58 -19.15 10.73
CA LEU A 380 -11.03 -18.16 11.68
C LEU A 380 -11.86 -18.07 12.96
N ALA A 381 -13.21 -18.07 12.86
CA ALA A 381 -14.08 -18.03 14.00
C ALA A 381 -13.87 -19.25 14.92
N LYS A 382 -13.72 -20.45 14.36
CA LYS A 382 -13.42 -21.67 15.12
C LYS A 382 -12.02 -21.65 15.72
N ARG A 383 -11.02 -21.21 14.95
CA ARG A 383 -9.64 -21.16 15.41
C ARG A 383 -9.49 -20.25 16.62
N TYR A 384 -10.09 -19.08 16.58
CA TYR A 384 -9.96 -18.05 17.61
C TYR A 384 -11.12 -18.00 18.60
N ALA A 385 -11.99 -19.00 18.60
CA ALA A 385 -13.05 -19.12 19.61
C ALA A 385 -12.44 -19.13 21.02
N GLY A 386 -12.98 -18.28 21.90
CA GLY A 386 -12.49 -18.15 23.27
C GLY A 386 -11.44 -17.06 23.50
N ILE A 387 -10.90 -16.43 22.45
CA ILE A 387 -10.13 -15.19 22.59
C ILE A 387 -11.11 -14.03 22.76
N PRO A 388 -11.08 -13.26 23.87
CA PRO A 388 -12.00 -12.15 24.08
C PRO A 388 -11.96 -11.09 22.99
N SER A 389 -13.12 -10.48 22.67
CA SER A 389 -13.22 -9.43 21.63
C SER A 389 -12.40 -8.17 21.95
N ARG A 390 -12.01 -7.94 23.21
CA ARG A 390 -11.08 -6.86 23.57
C ARG A 390 -9.68 -7.05 22.96
N TYR A 391 -9.30 -8.27 22.58
CA TYR A 391 -8.01 -8.58 21.96
C TYR A 391 -8.12 -8.76 20.45
N LEU A 392 -9.26 -9.28 19.97
CA LEU A 392 -9.42 -9.65 18.58
C LEU A 392 -10.85 -9.38 18.09
N THR A 393 -10.98 -8.63 17.01
CA THR A 393 -12.23 -8.43 16.27
C THR A 393 -12.09 -8.82 14.80
N PHE A 394 -13.22 -9.04 14.13
CA PHE A 394 -13.27 -9.38 12.71
C PHE A 394 -14.00 -8.30 11.94
N ASP A 395 -13.35 -7.72 10.95
CA ASP A 395 -13.93 -6.84 9.96
C ASP A 395 -14.18 -7.65 8.68
N LEU A 396 -15.44 -7.98 8.45
CA LEU A 396 -15.84 -8.99 7.48
C LEU A 396 -15.58 -8.58 6.04
N SER A 397 -15.49 -7.29 5.78
CA SER A 397 -15.26 -6.78 4.44
C SER A 397 -14.66 -5.37 4.46
N ASN A 398 -13.68 -5.14 3.61
CA ASN A 398 -13.12 -3.83 3.36
C ASN A 398 -13.78 -3.19 2.13
N GLU A 399 -14.61 -2.15 2.36
CA GLU A 399 -15.16 -1.24 1.33
C GLU A 399 -16.03 -1.87 0.23
N ILE A 400 -16.38 -3.14 0.32
CA ILE A 400 -17.16 -3.83 -0.71
C ILE A 400 -18.64 -3.60 -0.50
N GLN A 401 -19.32 -3.15 -1.55
CA GLN A 401 -20.75 -2.86 -1.57
C GLN A 401 -21.39 -3.55 -2.77
N PRO A 402 -22.67 -4.03 -2.66
CA PRO A 402 -23.35 -4.61 -3.80
C PRO A 402 -23.70 -3.53 -4.83
N ASP A 403 -23.62 -3.89 -6.10
CA ASP A 403 -24.35 -3.19 -7.13
C ASP A 403 -25.87 -3.40 -6.96
N GLY A 404 -26.68 -2.49 -7.43
CA GLY A 404 -28.13 -2.48 -7.17
C GLY A 404 -28.90 -3.70 -7.70
N GLU A 405 -28.35 -4.49 -8.62
CA GLU A 405 -29.06 -5.59 -9.29
C GLU A 405 -29.22 -6.85 -8.42
N ASN A 406 -28.27 -7.12 -7.50
CA ASN A 406 -28.22 -8.34 -6.68
C ASN A 406 -28.40 -8.09 -5.18
N PHE A 407 -28.88 -6.93 -4.79
CA PHE A 407 -28.93 -6.46 -3.40
C PHE A 407 -29.58 -7.46 -2.43
N ASP A 408 -30.79 -7.93 -2.71
CA ASP A 408 -31.51 -8.87 -1.84
C ASP A 408 -30.79 -10.21 -1.69
N TYR A 409 -30.17 -10.69 -2.76
CA TYR A 409 -29.37 -11.91 -2.74
C TYR A 409 -28.14 -11.74 -1.86
N GLN A 410 -27.42 -10.65 -2.01
CA GLN A 410 -26.24 -10.34 -1.20
C GLN A 410 -26.60 -10.20 0.28
N ALA A 411 -27.70 -9.51 0.59
CA ALA A 411 -28.21 -9.35 1.96
C ALA A 411 -28.55 -10.70 2.61
N GLU A 412 -29.20 -11.61 1.87
CA GLU A 412 -29.50 -12.96 2.34
C GLU A 412 -28.23 -13.75 2.64
N LYS A 413 -27.20 -13.67 1.75
CA LYS A 413 -25.95 -14.40 1.92
C LYS A 413 -25.14 -13.87 3.11
N LEU A 414 -24.99 -12.56 3.23
CA LEU A 414 -24.34 -11.94 4.38
C LEU A 414 -25.04 -12.33 5.69
N SER A 415 -26.38 -12.28 5.73
CA SER A 415 -27.15 -12.69 6.91
C SER A 415 -26.89 -14.14 7.32
N LYS A 416 -26.80 -15.06 6.34
CA LYS A 416 -26.45 -16.46 6.61
C LYS A 416 -25.05 -16.61 7.14
N MET A 417 -24.07 -15.92 6.56
CA MET A 417 -22.68 -15.92 7.02
C MET A 417 -22.57 -15.42 8.47
N VAL A 418 -23.15 -14.25 8.78
CA VAL A 418 -23.16 -13.70 10.14
C VAL A 418 -23.80 -14.65 11.14
N SER A 419 -24.94 -15.28 10.76
CA SER A 419 -25.60 -16.27 11.61
C SER A 419 -24.71 -17.49 11.88
N SER A 420 -23.98 -17.95 10.85
CA SER A 420 -23.04 -19.06 10.98
C SER A 420 -21.89 -18.72 11.93
N LEU A 421 -21.29 -17.55 11.77
CA LEU A 421 -20.20 -17.07 12.64
C LEU A 421 -20.65 -16.97 14.09
N ARG A 422 -21.79 -16.37 14.36
CA ARG A 422 -22.35 -16.26 15.72
C ARG A 422 -22.74 -17.60 16.34
N SER A 423 -23.00 -18.62 15.52
CA SER A 423 -23.24 -19.98 16.04
C SER A 423 -21.97 -20.62 16.64
N VAL A 424 -20.80 -20.16 16.23
CA VAL A 424 -19.48 -20.63 16.71
C VAL A 424 -18.95 -19.74 17.82
N ASP A 425 -19.01 -18.43 17.63
CA ASP A 425 -18.51 -17.44 18.58
C ASP A 425 -19.54 -16.30 18.70
N ALA A 426 -20.48 -16.46 19.64
CA ALA A 426 -21.61 -15.54 19.80
C ALA A 426 -21.18 -14.14 20.28
N ASP A 427 -20.08 -14.07 21.00
CA ASP A 427 -19.58 -12.85 21.63
C ASP A 427 -18.53 -12.13 20.77
N ARG A 428 -18.11 -12.72 19.63
CA ARG A 428 -17.19 -12.09 18.72
C ARG A 428 -17.79 -10.82 18.14
N VAL A 429 -17.09 -9.69 18.30
CA VAL A 429 -17.46 -8.46 17.65
C VAL A 429 -17.09 -8.55 16.17
N LEU A 430 -18.11 -8.40 15.33
CA LEU A 430 -18.01 -8.40 13.88
C LEU A 430 -18.26 -6.98 13.38
N LEU A 431 -17.44 -6.55 12.45
CA LEU A 431 -17.54 -5.25 11.79
C LEU A 431 -17.78 -5.42 10.28
N TYR A 432 -18.15 -4.34 9.65
CA TYR A 432 -18.16 -4.15 8.20
C TYR A 432 -17.68 -2.74 7.89
N SER A 433 -16.64 -2.63 7.07
CA SER A 433 -16.04 -1.33 6.73
C SER A 433 -16.54 -0.81 5.38
N PHE A 434 -16.79 0.50 5.33
CA PHE A 434 -17.39 1.19 4.19
C PHE A 434 -16.48 2.29 3.65
N PRO A 435 -16.46 2.50 2.31
CA PRO A 435 -15.74 3.60 1.68
C PRO A 435 -16.34 4.96 2.06
N GLY A 436 -15.68 6.04 1.65
CA GLY A 436 -16.11 7.41 1.91
C GLY A 436 -17.49 7.79 1.37
N ASN A 437 -18.00 7.06 0.37
CA ASN A 437 -19.34 7.22 -0.19
C ASN A 437 -20.15 5.92 -0.07
N PRO A 438 -20.79 5.66 1.11
CA PRO A 438 -21.44 4.39 1.36
C PRO A 438 -22.80 4.26 0.68
N ASP A 439 -23.12 3.07 0.21
CA ASP A 439 -24.51 2.71 -0.03
C ASP A 439 -25.26 2.64 1.31
N THR A 440 -26.10 3.63 1.56
CA THR A 440 -26.84 3.74 2.83
C THR A 440 -27.80 2.56 3.03
N ALA A 441 -28.38 1.98 1.97
CA ALA A 441 -29.24 0.82 2.07
C ALA A 441 -28.45 -0.43 2.48
N TRP A 442 -27.22 -0.58 1.97
CA TRP A 442 -26.35 -1.67 2.38
C TRP A 442 -25.88 -1.50 3.83
N MET A 443 -25.58 -0.28 4.24
CA MET A 443 -25.23 0.02 5.63
C MET A 443 -26.42 -0.30 6.58
N GLU A 444 -27.65 0.01 6.20
CA GLU A 444 -28.85 -0.39 6.97
C GLU A 444 -28.96 -1.91 7.11
N VAL A 445 -28.67 -2.67 6.04
CA VAL A 445 -28.64 -4.14 6.11
C VAL A 445 -27.58 -4.62 7.10
N THR A 446 -26.34 -4.19 6.96
CA THR A 446 -25.22 -4.63 7.83
C THR A 446 -25.45 -4.27 9.28
N ALA A 447 -25.89 -3.04 9.56
CA ALA A 447 -26.22 -2.60 10.91
C ALA A 447 -27.41 -3.38 11.52
N SER A 448 -28.44 -3.71 10.71
CA SER A 448 -29.58 -4.54 11.15
C SER A 448 -29.17 -5.95 11.56
N LEU A 449 -28.09 -6.48 11.00
CA LEU A 449 -27.48 -7.75 11.39
C LEU A 449 -26.63 -7.64 12.67
N GLY A 450 -26.54 -6.45 13.26
CA GLY A 450 -25.75 -6.17 14.46
C GLY A 450 -24.24 -6.17 14.19
N LEU A 451 -23.83 -5.83 12.98
CA LEU A 451 -22.43 -5.57 12.67
C LEU A 451 -22.08 -4.16 13.10
N ALA A 452 -20.94 -3.98 13.77
CA ALA A 452 -20.38 -2.66 13.98
C ALA A 452 -19.85 -2.11 12.64
N VAL A 453 -19.70 -0.79 12.55
CA VAL A 453 -19.35 -0.13 11.28
C VAL A 453 -17.98 0.54 11.38
N GLY A 454 -17.12 0.22 10.44
CA GLY A 454 -15.91 0.98 10.11
C GLY A 454 -16.25 2.02 9.02
N CYS A 455 -15.85 3.27 9.25
CA CYS A 455 -15.98 4.36 8.28
C CYS A 455 -14.60 4.73 7.75
N HIS A 456 -14.49 4.94 6.43
CA HIS A 456 -13.27 5.41 5.78
C HIS A 456 -13.49 6.82 5.18
N PRO A 457 -13.41 7.88 5.99
CA PRO A 457 -13.79 9.23 5.58
C PRO A 457 -12.66 9.92 4.79
N TYR A 458 -12.36 9.43 3.60
CA TYR A 458 -11.42 10.08 2.68
C TYR A 458 -12.06 11.33 2.05
N TYR A 459 -12.07 12.42 2.83
CA TYR A 459 -12.69 13.70 2.44
C TYR A 459 -11.86 14.89 2.93
N PRO A 460 -11.67 15.95 2.12
CA PRO A 460 -12.04 16.03 0.69
C PRO A 460 -11.15 15.09 -0.15
N VAL A 461 -11.73 14.51 -1.20
CA VAL A 461 -11.09 13.46 -2.02
C VAL A 461 -9.77 13.94 -2.60
N ASN A 462 -9.69 15.15 -3.16
CA ASN A 462 -8.46 15.69 -3.72
C ASN A 462 -7.31 15.86 -2.70
N ILE A 463 -7.59 16.02 -1.40
CA ILE A 463 -6.56 15.97 -0.34
C ILE A 463 -6.30 14.54 0.08
N SER A 464 -7.34 13.76 0.34
CA SER A 464 -7.18 12.44 0.96
C SER A 464 -6.67 11.36 0.01
N THR A 465 -7.02 11.43 -1.28
CA THR A 465 -6.57 10.42 -2.27
C THR A 465 -5.64 10.99 -3.33
N GLY A 466 -5.46 12.31 -3.37
CA GLY A 466 -4.74 12.96 -4.48
C GLY A 466 -5.50 12.82 -5.81
N ASP A 467 -6.73 12.28 -5.77
CA ASP A 467 -7.53 12.08 -6.97
C ASP A 467 -8.17 13.40 -7.38
N THR A 468 -7.68 13.95 -8.46
CA THR A 468 -8.20 15.14 -9.12
C THR A 468 -9.06 14.78 -10.33
N GLY A 469 -9.48 13.53 -10.44
CA GLY A 469 -10.42 13.06 -11.46
C GLY A 469 -9.77 12.82 -12.79
N ALA A 470 -8.98 12.11 -13.23
CA ALA A 470 -8.41 11.79 -14.54
C ALA A 470 -6.89 12.02 -14.73
N GLY A 471 -6.08 11.62 -13.74
CA GLY A 471 -4.64 11.51 -13.95
C GLY A 471 -3.86 12.83 -13.88
N THR A 472 -4.45 13.88 -13.34
CA THR A 472 -3.81 15.21 -13.22
C THR A 472 -3.16 15.49 -11.87
N GLY A 473 -2.86 14.45 -11.08
CA GLY A 473 -2.18 14.58 -9.78
C GLY A 473 -0.93 15.47 -9.80
N ASP A 474 -0.21 15.49 -10.92
CA ASP A 474 0.98 16.32 -11.14
C ASP A 474 0.72 17.84 -11.15
N TYR A 475 -0.54 18.26 -11.26
CA TYR A 475 -0.91 19.69 -11.31
C TYR A 475 -1.59 20.18 -10.03
N PHE A 476 -1.88 19.31 -9.08
CA PHE A 476 -2.51 19.70 -7.83
C PHE A 476 -1.48 20.28 -6.85
N ASP A 477 -1.73 21.52 -6.41
CA ASP A 477 -0.91 22.18 -5.38
C ASP A 477 -1.73 22.16 -4.08
N PRO A 478 -1.51 21.21 -3.17
CA PRO A 478 -2.32 21.04 -1.98
C PRO A 478 -2.14 22.18 -1.00
N CYS A 479 -3.24 22.59 -0.40
CA CYS A 479 -3.25 23.56 0.70
C CYS A 479 -4.23 23.12 1.79
N TRP A 480 -3.88 23.39 3.04
CA TRP A 480 -4.79 23.12 4.15
C TRP A 480 -4.76 24.26 5.19
N PRO A 481 -5.91 24.82 5.65
CA PRO A 481 -7.26 24.44 5.20
C PRO A 481 -7.52 24.80 3.73
N MET A 482 -8.22 23.92 3.01
CA MET A 482 -8.54 24.10 1.61
C MET A 482 -9.75 25.04 1.43
N PRO A 483 -9.73 25.99 0.48
CA PRO A 483 -10.91 26.76 0.13
C PRO A 483 -12.06 25.88 -0.33
N VAL A 484 -13.29 26.25 0.00
CA VAL A 484 -14.47 25.57 -0.56
C VAL A 484 -14.51 25.85 -2.07
N LEU A 485 -14.38 24.81 -2.86
CA LEU A 485 -14.45 24.85 -4.32
C LEU A 485 -15.66 24.02 -4.79
N PRO A 486 -16.20 24.32 -5.98
CA PRO A 486 -17.17 23.42 -6.59
C PRO A 486 -16.51 22.10 -6.93
N ALA A 487 -17.27 21.01 -6.85
CA ALA A 487 -16.88 19.73 -7.40
C ALA A 487 -16.75 19.81 -8.93
N TRP A 488 -16.16 18.84 -9.57
CA TRP A 488 -15.97 18.75 -11.04
C TRP A 488 -16.81 19.76 -11.80
N ARG A 489 -16.21 20.89 -12.14
CA ARG A 489 -16.98 22.05 -12.54
C ARG A 489 -17.56 21.88 -13.95
N ILE A 490 -18.84 21.64 -14.05
CA ILE A 490 -19.60 21.85 -15.28
C ILE A 490 -19.92 23.35 -15.35
N ALA A 491 -19.06 24.11 -16.02
CA ALA A 491 -19.26 25.54 -16.15
C ALA A 491 -20.23 25.84 -17.31
N THR A 492 -21.36 26.43 -17.02
CA THR A 492 -22.32 26.91 -18.05
C THR A 492 -22.20 28.41 -18.27
N ARG A 493 -22.85 28.92 -19.29
CA ARG A 493 -22.86 30.37 -19.55
C ARG A 493 -23.55 31.14 -18.43
N GLU A 494 -24.57 30.57 -17.83
CA GLU A 494 -25.33 31.12 -16.71
C GLU A 494 -24.57 31.05 -15.38
N ALA A 495 -23.70 30.07 -15.24
CA ALA A 495 -22.87 29.79 -14.06
C ALA A 495 -21.43 29.48 -14.47
N PRO A 496 -20.65 30.45 -15.01
CA PRO A 496 -19.28 30.21 -15.45
C PRO A 496 -18.36 29.98 -14.26
N LEU A 497 -17.22 29.29 -14.52
CA LEU A 497 -16.11 29.35 -13.60
C LEU A 497 -15.44 30.73 -13.71
N ILE A 498 -15.27 31.42 -12.58
CA ILE A 498 -14.72 32.77 -12.56
C ILE A 498 -13.40 32.79 -11.79
N LEU A 499 -12.36 33.35 -12.43
CA LEU A 499 -11.05 33.59 -11.81
C LEU A 499 -10.79 35.10 -11.73
N GLN A 500 -10.25 35.56 -10.61
CA GLN A 500 -9.88 36.94 -10.33
C GLN A 500 -8.49 37.00 -9.67
N GLY A 501 -7.96 38.18 -9.48
CA GLY A 501 -6.70 38.43 -8.81
C GLY A 501 -5.49 38.36 -9.74
N LYS A 502 -4.49 37.56 -9.42
CA LYS A 502 -3.21 37.43 -10.18
C LYS A 502 -3.39 36.64 -11.47
N ILE A 503 -4.08 37.21 -12.46
CA ILE A 503 -4.37 36.57 -13.75
C ILE A 503 -3.92 37.43 -14.95
N ASP A 504 -3.46 38.65 -14.71
CA ASP A 504 -3.14 39.65 -15.73
C ASP A 504 -1.92 39.22 -16.57
N GLY A 505 -2.11 39.01 -17.87
CA GLY A 505 -1.06 38.57 -18.79
C GLY A 505 -0.56 37.17 -18.58
N ALA A 506 -1.17 36.36 -17.71
CA ALA A 506 -0.78 34.99 -17.40
C ALA A 506 -1.09 34.02 -18.53
N GLU A 507 -0.51 32.84 -18.47
CA GLU A 507 -0.93 31.66 -19.25
C GLU A 507 -1.97 30.89 -18.44
N LEU A 508 -3.10 30.58 -19.08
CA LEU A 508 -4.15 29.74 -18.52
C LEU A 508 -4.08 28.37 -19.17
N ALA A 509 -4.08 27.32 -18.35
CA ALA A 509 -4.25 25.95 -18.79
C ALA A 509 -5.47 25.34 -18.09
N ILE A 510 -6.29 24.59 -18.82
CA ILE A 510 -7.53 23.99 -18.36
C ILE A 510 -7.48 22.51 -18.68
N HIS A 511 -7.61 21.67 -17.69
CA HIS A 511 -7.82 20.24 -17.87
C HIS A 511 -9.32 19.93 -17.86
N VAL A 512 -9.72 19.03 -18.74
CA VAL A 512 -11.09 18.52 -18.83
C VAL A 512 -11.00 17.01 -18.71
N GLY A 513 -11.46 16.46 -17.59
CA GLY A 513 -11.38 15.02 -17.34
C GLY A 513 -12.30 14.22 -18.25
N LYS A 514 -13.54 14.69 -18.44
CA LYS A 514 -14.49 14.10 -19.38
C LYS A 514 -15.40 15.14 -20.03
N SER A 515 -15.94 14.83 -21.21
CA SER A 515 -16.92 15.68 -21.89
C SER A 515 -17.80 14.88 -22.88
N GLY A 516 -18.87 15.52 -23.35
CA GLY A 516 -19.56 15.10 -24.55
C GLY A 516 -18.71 15.27 -25.81
N SER A 517 -19.05 14.56 -26.87
CA SER A 517 -18.25 14.46 -28.10
C SER A 517 -18.08 15.77 -28.88
N ASN A 518 -18.91 16.79 -28.60
CA ASN A 518 -18.90 18.08 -29.29
C ASN A 518 -18.71 19.28 -28.35
N ALA A 519 -18.19 19.06 -27.18
CA ALA A 519 -18.00 20.12 -26.20
C ALA A 519 -17.04 21.19 -26.71
N ILE A 520 -17.36 22.46 -26.40
CA ILE A 520 -16.54 23.63 -26.74
C ILE A 520 -16.31 24.41 -25.45
N VAL A 521 -15.05 24.52 -25.03
CA VAL A 521 -14.67 25.34 -23.88
C VAL A 521 -14.32 26.73 -24.33
N GLU A 522 -14.95 27.75 -23.77
CA GLU A 522 -14.72 29.17 -24.07
C GLU A 522 -14.11 29.90 -22.88
N VAL A 523 -13.07 30.67 -23.15
CA VAL A 523 -12.38 31.53 -22.19
C VAL A 523 -12.64 32.98 -22.55
N LEU A 524 -13.17 33.74 -21.61
CA LEU A 524 -13.42 35.20 -21.74
C LEU A 524 -12.60 35.98 -20.72
N ALA A 525 -12.06 37.11 -21.12
CA ALA A 525 -11.41 38.08 -20.25
C ALA A 525 -12.24 39.35 -20.24
N ASP A 526 -12.69 39.85 -19.07
CA ASP A 526 -13.59 40.97 -18.90
C ASP A 526 -14.78 40.91 -19.89
N GLY A 527 -15.38 39.73 -20.05
CA GLY A 527 -16.52 39.48 -20.92
C GLY A 527 -16.23 39.46 -22.43
N LYS A 528 -14.95 39.48 -22.84
CA LYS A 528 -14.53 39.36 -24.23
C LYS A 528 -13.92 38.01 -24.48
N LEU A 529 -14.33 37.33 -25.56
CA LEU A 529 -13.78 36.02 -25.94
C LEU A 529 -12.29 36.13 -26.23
N VAL A 530 -11.50 35.39 -25.49
CA VAL A 530 -10.04 35.20 -25.69
C VAL A 530 -9.78 33.97 -26.57
N LYS A 531 -10.39 32.85 -26.23
CA LYS A 531 -10.17 31.57 -26.89
C LYS A 531 -11.43 30.72 -26.86
N SER A 532 -11.61 29.94 -27.91
CA SER A 532 -12.60 28.87 -27.99
C SER A 532 -11.87 27.59 -28.36
N PHE A 533 -12.03 26.55 -27.57
CA PHE A 533 -11.44 25.25 -27.79
C PHE A 533 -12.53 24.27 -28.18
N SER A 534 -12.38 23.63 -29.35
CA SER A 534 -13.06 22.36 -29.59
C SER A 534 -12.27 21.29 -28.88
N MET A 535 -12.94 20.41 -28.18
CA MET A 535 -12.27 19.37 -27.39
C MET A 535 -11.33 18.53 -28.28
N PRO A 536 -10.14 18.17 -27.80
CA PRO A 536 -9.21 17.32 -28.54
C PRO A 536 -9.84 15.94 -28.80
N LYS A 537 -9.15 15.11 -29.59
CA LYS A 537 -9.54 13.71 -29.74
C LYS A 537 -9.40 13.04 -28.37
N PRO A 538 -10.42 12.37 -27.85
CA PRO A 538 -10.35 11.73 -26.55
C PRO A 538 -9.35 10.57 -26.55
N ASN A 539 -8.79 10.28 -25.38
CA ASN A 539 -7.91 9.13 -25.19
C ASN A 539 -8.72 7.84 -25.29
N TRP A 540 -9.91 7.83 -24.71
CA TRP A 540 -10.88 6.74 -24.87
C TRP A 540 -12.31 7.26 -24.78
N GLU A 541 -13.26 6.46 -25.21
CA GLU A 541 -14.70 6.75 -25.18
C GLU A 541 -15.41 5.59 -24.49
N GLU A 542 -16.24 5.89 -23.49
CA GLU A 542 -17.02 4.91 -22.76
C GLU A 542 -18.42 5.47 -22.46
N ASN A 543 -19.47 4.68 -22.69
CA ASN A 543 -20.87 5.03 -22.43
C ASN A 543 -21.32 6.37 -23.05
N GLY A 544 -20.68 6.81 -24.15
CA GLY A 544 -20.98 8.07 -24.85
C GLY A 544 -20.29 9.29 -24.24
N GLU A 545 -19.43 9.11 -23.26
CA GLU A 545 -18.53 10.13 -22.72
C GLU A 545 -17.12 9.96 -23.27
N CYS A 546 -16.42 11.08 -23.49
CA CYS A 546 -15.05 11.12 -23.95
C CYS A 546 -14.16 11.47 -22.75
N TRP A 547 -13.21 10.60 -22.47
CA TRP A 547 -12.25 10.78 -21.37
C TRP A 547 -10.90 11.27 -21.93
N TYR A 548 -10.30 12.21 -21.22
CA TYR A 548 -9.06 12.86 -21.61
C TYR A 548 -8.00 12.54 -20.56
N GLY A 549 -6.81 12.13 -21.00
CA GLY A 549 -5.64 11.98 -20.15
C GLY A 549 -5.03 13.34 -19.80
N GLU A 550 -3.72 13.49 -19.88
CA GLU A 550 -2.99 14.68 -19.42
C GLU A 550 -3.09 15.92 -20.33
N ASP A 551 -3.96 15.94 -21.34
CA ASP A 551 -4.06 17.02 -22.31
C ASP A 551 -4.67 18.30 -21.71
N MET A 552 -3.91 19.40 -21.72
CA MET A 552 -4.35 20.72 -21.24
C MET A 552 -4.73 21.64 -22.39
N LEU A 553 -5.87 22.35 -22.23
CA LEU A 553 -6.30 23.42 -23.13
C LEU A 553 -5.59 24.72 -22.70
N THR A 554 -4.65 25.23 -23.48
CA THR A 554 -3.84 26.39 -23.08
C THR A 554 -4.11 27.65 -23.91
N CYS A 555 -4.10 28.81 -23.24
CA CYS A 555 -4.14 30.13 -23.89
C CYS A 555 -3.44 31.20 -23.05
N SER A 556 -2.93 32.25 -23.73
CA SER A 556 -2.40 33.43 -23.05
C SER A 556 -3.54 34.43 -22.78
N LEU A 557 -3.61 34.93 -21.55
CA LEU A 557 -4.54 35.94 -21.14
C LEU A 557 -4.02 37.33 -21.53
N PRO A 558 -4.91 38.29 -21.88
CA PRO A 558 -4.52 39.67 -22.16
C PRO A 558 -3.98 40.40 -20.90
N GLU A 559 -3.18 41.44 -21.12
CA GLU A 559 -2.80 42.38 -20.08
C GLU A 559 -3.97 43.35 -19.74
N GLY A 560 -4.06 43.82 -18.50
CA GLY A 560 -5.02 44.81 -18.04
C GLY A 560 -6.41 44.26 -17.80
N ILE A 561 -6.52 42.97 -17.50
CA ILE A 561 -7.78 42.30 -17.17
C ILE A 561 -7.97 42.14 -15.66
N SER A 562 -9.22 42.02 -15.23
CA SER A 562 -9.61 41.84 -13.83
C SER A 562 -10.34 40.53 -13.56
N GLU A 563 -10.87 39.89 -14.60
CA GLU A 563 -11.68 38.69 -14.48
C GLU A 563 -11.53 37.81 -15.71
N VAL A 564 -11.45 36.51 -15.46
CA VAL A 564 -11.55 35.45 -16.47
C VAL A 564 -12.78 34.59 -16.20
N GLN A 565 -13.56 34.35 -17.23
CA GLN A 565 -14.71 33.45 -17.19
C GLN A 565 -14.42 32.26 -18.13
N ILE A 566 -14.67 31.06 -17.62
CA ILE A 566 -14.56 29.82 -18.36
C ILE A 566 -15.95 29.18 -18.36
N TRP A 567 -16.46 28.84 -19.53
CA TRP A 567 -17.70 28.07 -19.63
C TRP A 567 -17.65 27.06 -20.80
N VAL A 568 -18.59 26.13 -20.78
CA VAL A 568 -18.77 25.12 -21.82
C VAL A 568 -19.98 25.48 -22.66
N ARG A 569 -19.78 25.46 -23.96
CA ARG A 569 -20.82 25.66 -24.96
C ARG A 569 -20.97 24.35 -25.74
N GLU A 570 -22.21 23.95 -26.01
CA GLU A 570 -22.54 22.66 -26.66
C GLU A 570 -22.02 21.47 -25.87
N GLU A 571 -22.89 20.63 -25.38
CA GLU A 571 -22.65 19.49 -24.49
C GLU A 571 -21.90 19.84 -23.17
N ASP A 572 -21.89 18.91 -22.25
CA ASP A 572 -21.25 19.07 -20.95
C ASP A 572 -19.75 18.78 -21.04
N ALA A 573 -18.95 19.45 -20.23
CA ALA A 573 -17.55 19.12 -19.99
C ALA A 573 -17.22 19.34 -18.52
N HIS A 574 -16.54 18.35 -17.93
CA HIS A 574 -16.14 18.38 -16.53
C HIS A 574 -14.71 18.94 -16.43
N ILE A 575 -14.59 20.18 -15.99
CA ILE A 575 -13.30 20.81 -15.71
C ILE A 575 -12.86 20.31 -14.34
N ASP A 576 -11.75 19.59 -14.30
CA ASP A 576 -11.18 19.06 -13.05
C ASP A 576 -10.01 19.89 -12.54
N THR A 577 -9.24 20.52 -13.42
CA THR A 577 -8.09 21.35 -13.01
C THR A 577 -7.95 22.60 -13.86
N VAL A 578 -7.60 23.70 -13.19
CA VAL A 578 -7.22 24.96 -13.83
C VAL A 578 -5.86 25.42 -13.29
N VAL A 579 -4.92 25.69 -14.20
CA VAL A 579 -3.59 26.17 -13.85
C VAL A 579 -3.37 27.58 -14.42
N VAL A 580 -2.97 28.51 -13.56
CA VAL A 580 -2.57 29.85 -13.96
C VAL A 580 -1.07 30.00 -13.77
N LYS A 581 -0.33 30.31 -14.86
CA LYS A 581 1.12 30.46 -14.87
C LYS A 581 1.53 31.89 -15.15
N ASP A 582 2.33 32.46 -14.26
CA ASP A 582 2.87 33.81 -14.38
C ASP A 582 4.35 33.86 -13.99
N ALA A 583 5.20 34.33 -14.91
CA ALA A 583 6.63 34.63 -14.68
C ALA A 583 7.42 33.54 -13.96
N GLY A 584 7.12 32.27 -14.19
CA GLY A 584 7.81 31.12 -13.58
C GLY A 584 7.16 30.61 -12.29
N ASN A 585 6.05 31.19 -11.89
CA ASN A 585 5.18 30.68 -10.81
C ASN A 585 3.92 30.08 -11.41
N GLN A 586 3.29 29.17 -10.67
CA GLN A 586 1.99 28.64 -11.06
C GLN A 586 1.07 28.53 -9.85
N THR A 587 -0.22 28.61 -10.09
CA THR A 587 -1.30 28.29 -9.15
C THR A 587 -2.14 27.22 -9.80
N SER A 588 -2.23 26.05 -9.18
CA SER A 588 -3.05 24.94 -9.63
C SER A 588 -4.28 24.81 -8.73
N ILE A 589 -5.45 24.71 -9.34
CA ILE A 589 -6.74 24.64 -8.66
C ILE A 589 -7.45 23.40 -9.16
N SER A 590 -7.61 22.40 -8.31
CA SER A 590 -8.26 21.14 -8.66
C SER A 590 -9.62 21.00 -7.99
N PHE A 591 -10.58 20.49 -8.74
CA PHE A 591 -11.95 20.29 -8.33
C PHE A 591 -12.17 18.80 -8.05
N SER A 592 -12.80 18.48 -6.92
CA SER A 592 -13.09 17.10 -6.52
C SER A 592 -14.10 16.44 -7.47
N SER A 593 -13.90 15.14 -7.75
CA SER A 593 -14.81 14.34 -8.58
C SER A 593 -16.12 13.94 -7.88
N ASP A 594 -16.17 13.95 -6.54
CA ASP A 594 -17.20 13.24 -5.78
C ASP A 594 -18.35 14.12 -5.28
N GLU A 595 -18.42 15.42 -5.62
CA GLU A 595 -19.45 16.28 -5.07
C GLU A 595 -20.20 17.12 -6.09
N GLU A 596 -21.49 16.88 -6.19
CA GLU A 596 -22.43 17.88 -6.67
C GLU A 596 -22.62 18.92 -5.58
N THR A 597 -22.09 20.14 -5.78
CA THR A 597 -22.42 21.26 -4.90
C THR A 597 -23.70 21.91 -5.40
N ASP A 598 -24.72 21.95 -4.56
CA ASP A 598 -25.99 22.64 -4.80
C ASP A 598 -25.86 24.20 -4.78
N THR A 599 -24.65 24.70 -4.59
CA THR A 599 -24.40 26.14 -4.45
C THR A 599 -23.77 26.71 -5.71
N ASP A 600 -24.23 27.91 -6.11
CA ASP A 600 -23.56 28.69 -7.16
C ASP A 600 -22.09 28.91 -6.73
N PRO A 601 -21.12 28.58 -7.59
CA PRO A 601 -19.72 28.70 -7.25
C PRO A 601 -19.34 30.17 -7.06
N LEU A 602 -18.60 30.42 -5.97
CA LEU A 602 -18.01 31.73 -5.75
C LEU A 602 -16.82 31.92 -6.70
N PRO A 603 -16.57 33.19 -7.16
CA PRO A 603 -15.33 33.46 -7.89
C PRO A 603 -14.09 33.06 -7.08
N ILE A 604 -13.11 32.47 -7.77
CA ILE A 604 -11.82 32.08 -7.20
C ILE A 604 -10.85 33.25 -7.35
N VAL A 605 -10.20 33.64 -6.26
CA VAL A 605 -9.22 34.73 -6.21
C VAL A 605 -7.82 34.11 -6.09
N ILE A 606 -6.95 34.43 -7.05
CA ILE A 606 -5.53 34.04 -7.02
C ILE A 606 -4.74 35.21 -6.41
N HIS A 607 -3.96 34.92 -5.36
CA HIS A 607 -3.19 35.90 -4.60
C HIS A 607 -1.77 36.10 -5.15
N GLU A 608 -1.10 37.16 -4.68
CA GLU A 608 0.28 37.48 -5.11
C GLU A 608 1.32 36.42 -4.73
N ASP A 609 1.04 35.66 -3.68
CA ASP A 609 1.89 34.54 -3.20
C ASP A 609 1.57 33.20 -3.89
N ASN A 610 0.73 33.19 -4.91
CA ASN A 610 0.20 32.05 -5.65
C ASN A 610 -0.75 31.13 -4.86
N SER A 611 -1.14 31.48 -3.64
CA SER A 611 -2.27 30.87 -2.98
C SER A 611 -3.59 31.30 -3.64
N TYR A 612 -4.67 30.57 -3.33
CA TYR A 612 -5.99 30.93 -3.82
C TYR A 612 -7.05 30.80 -2.73
N SER A 613 -8.13 31.58 -2.87
CA SER A 613 -9.31 31.50 -2.02
C SER A 613 -10.58 31.71 -2.86
N ASN A 614 -11.75 31.52 -2.29
CA ASN A 614 -12.99 32.05 -2.89
C ASN A 614 -13.29 33.45 -2.38
N THR A 615 -14.18 34.15 -3.04
CA THR A 615 -14.53 35.56 -2.69
C THR A 615 -15.20 35.73 -1.32
N ALA A 616 -15.61 34.65 -0.67
CA ALA A 616 -16.17 34.67 0.69
C ALA A 616 -15.14 34.26 1.76
N ASP A 617 -13.91 33.93 1.37
CA ASP A 617 -12.84 33.39 2.25
C ASP A 617 -13.30 32.16 3.06
N THR A 618 -14.19 31.36 2.48
CA THR A 618 -14.67 30.13 3.13
C THR A 618 -13.73 28.97 2.85
N VAL A 619 -13.43 28.17 3.89
CA VAL A 619 -12.59 26.99 3.82
C VAL A 619 -13.35 25.77 4.30
N ILE A 620 -12.92 24.60 3.88
CA ILE A 620 -13.43 23.33 4.40
C ILE A 620 -13.06 23.25 5.89
N THR A 621 -14.05 23.03 6.71
CA THR A 621 -13.91 22.96 8.17
C THR A 621 -14.03 21.53 8.67
N GLY A 622 -13.53 21.26 9.89
CA GLY A 622 -13.77 20.00 10.56
C GLY A 622 -15.24 19.66 10.73
N GLU A 623 -16.11 20.67 10.97
CA GLU A 623 -17.57 20.48 11.02
C GLU A 623 -18.13 20.00 9.67
N GLU A 624 -17.64 20.53 8.57
CA GLU A 624 -18.06 20.12 7.23
C GLU A 624 -17.63 18.71 6.93
N ILE A 625 -16.36 18.34 7.22
CA ILE A 625 -15.87 16.98 7.09
C ILE A 625 -16.76 16.01 7.90
N TYR A 626 -17.03 16.34 9.16
CA TYR A 626 -17.88 15.53 10.00
C TYR A 626 -19.28 15.33 9.41
N ASN A 627 -19.93 16.43 9.01
CA ASN A 627 -21.30 16.39 8.50
C ASN A 627 -21.43 15.61 7.19
N LYS A 628 -20.42 15.67 6.32
CA LYS A 628 -20.45 15.03 5.01
C LYS A 628 -19.95 13.57 5.07
N ALA A 629 -18.81 13.35 5.69
CA ALA A 629 -18.09 12.08 5.59
C ALA A 629 -18.26 11.14 6.79
N ILE A 630 -18.74 11.61 7.95
CA ILE A 630 -18.80 10.80 9.18
C ILE A 630 -20.22 10.67 9.73
N GLN A 631 -20.93 11.79 9.85
CA GLN A 631 -22.27 11.82 10.45
C GLN A 631 -23.28 10.88 9.79
N PRO A 632 -23.31 10.68 8.46
CA PRO A 632 -24.23 9.73 7.83
C PRO A 632 -24.11 8.32 8.39
N TYR A 633 -22.86 7.85 8.63
CA TYR A 633 -22.59 6.56 9.24
C TYR A 633 -23.04 6.49 10.69
N GLN A 634 -22.68 7.49 11.48
CA GLN A 634 -23.07 7.52 12.89
C GLN A 634 -24.59 7.52 13.08
N ARG A 635 -25.32 8.21 12.21
CA ARG A 635 -26.80 8.23 12.29
C ARG A 635 -27.39 6.84 12.13
N ILE A 636 -26.92 6.06 11.18
CA ILE A 636 -27.41 4.69 10.93
C ILE A 636 -26.98 3.76 12.09
N THR A 637 -25.74 3.83 12.52
CA THR A 637 -25.25 3.00 13.61
C THR A 637 -25.97 3.27 14.92
N GLN A 638 -26.30 4.54 15.24
CA GLN A 638 -27.11 4.93 16.39
C GLN A 638 -28.56 4.41 16.31
N GLN A 639 -29.17 4.43 15.13
CA GLN A 639 -30.53 3.91 14.91
C GLN A 639 -30.62 2.41 15.19
N HIS A 640 -29.58 1.66 14.81
CA HIS A 640 -29.50 0.22 15.00
C HIS A 640 -28.84 -0.19 16.33
N GLY A 641 -28.25 0.75 17.07
CA GLY A 641 -27.56 0.49 18.33
C GLY A 641 -26.32 -0.38 18.17
N VAL A 642 -25.55 -0.16 17.08
CA VAL A 642 -24.30 -0.86 16.80
C VAL A 642 -23.09 0.07 16.97
N GLY A 643 -21.91 -0.52 17.22
CA GLY A 643 -20.66 0.20 17.39
C GLY A 643 -20.22 0.91 16.12
N PHE A 644 -19.41 1.97 16.28
CA PHE A 644 -18.90 2.77 15.19
C PHE A 644 -17.45 3.21 15.48
N MET A 645 -16.60 3.20 14.44
CA MET A 645 -15.24 3.72 14.50
C MET A 645 -14.79 4.23 13.12
N ILE A 646 -13.72 4.98 13.11
CA ILE A 646 -12.99 5.30 11.88
C ILE A 646 -12.04 4.13 11.57
N GLY A 647 -12.35 3.37 10.53
CA GLY A 647 -11.61 2.18 10.14
C GLY A 647 -10.35 2.48 9.35
N GLU A 648 -10.40 3.55 8.53
CA GLU A 648 -9.25 4.10 7.80
C GLU A 648 -9.40 5.60 7.65
N PHE A 649 -8.28 6.30 7.60
CA PHE A 649 -8.14 7.66 7.09
C PHE A 649 -6.68 7.92 6.76
N GLY A 650 -6.42 8.85 5.86
CA GLY A 650 -5.06 9.15 5.44
C GLY A 650 -5.01 10.02 4.19
N ILE A 651 -3.82 10.12 3.62
CA ILE A 651 -3.54 10.79 2.37
C ILE A 651 -2.80 9.80 1.47
N PHE A 652 -3.39 9.43 0.35
CA PHE A 652 -2.80 8.51 -0.64
C PHE A 652 -2.12 9.23 -1.81
N ALA A 653 -1.79 10.50 -1.64
CA ALA A 653 -1.15 11.26 -2.71
C ALA A 653 0.25 10.71 -3.04
N ASN A 654 0.52 10.55 -4.33
CA ASN A 654 1.85 10.19 -4.84
C ASN A 654 2.70 11.45 -5.14
N ALA A 655 2.41 12.59 -4.51
CA ALA A 655 3.02 13.86 -4.84
C ALA A 655 3.88 14.39 -3.67
N ASP A 656 4.90 15.18 -3.99
CA ASP A 656 5.83 15.84 -3.07
C ASP A 656 5.15 16.96 -2.25
N TRP A 657 4.17 16.61 -1.42
CA TRP A 657 3.42 17.60 -0.63
C TRP A 657 4.23 18.08 0.58
N ASP A 658 4.01 19.35 0.95
CA ASP A 658 4.65 19.92 2.14
C ASP A 658 4.12 19.26 3.42
N ILE A 659 5.02 18.82 4.29
CA ILE A 659 4.68 18.13 5.54
C ILE A 659 3.79 18.97 6.46
N ASP A 660 3.85 20.30 6.39
CA ASP A 660 3.00 21.16 7.18
C ASP A 660 1.54 21.10 6.72
N VAL A 661 1.29 20.95 5.41
CA VAL A 661 -0.06 20.72 4.86
C VAL A 661 -0.60 19.38 5.33
N VAL A 662 0.22 18.32 5.17
CA VAL A 662 -0.13 16.95 5.56
C VAL A 662 -0.48 16.88 7.04
N THR A 663 0.41 17.35 7.91
CA THR A 663 0.19 17.30 9.37
C THR A 663 -0.97 18.15 9.84
N SER A 664 -1.26 19.29 9.18
CA SER A 664 -2.41 20.14 9.48
C SER A 664 -3.73 19.44 9.13
N TYR A 665 -3.78 18.71 8.03
CA TYR A 665 -4.94 17.87 7.67
C TYR A 665 -5.16 16.77 8.70
N TYR A 666 -4.11 16.00 9.06
CA TYR A 666 -4.20 14.94 10.08
C TYR A 666 -4.64 15.50 11.45
N ASP A 667 -4.13 16.67 11.85
CA ASP A 667 -4.52 17.34 13.10
C ASP A 667 -6.02 17.68 13.09
N THR A 668 -6.54 18.15 11.96
CA THR A 668 -7.98 18.44 11.78
C THR A 668 -8.82 17.15 11.91
N MET A 669 -8.44 16.08 11.20
CA MET A 669 -9.16 14.83 11.23
C MET A 669 -9.22 14.23 12.63
N MET A 670 -8.07 14.15 13.30
CA MET A 670 -7.99 13.58 14.66
C MET A 670 -8.70 14.45 15.69
N ALA A 671 -8.71 15.79 15.54
CA ALA A 671 -9.47 16.67 16.40
C ALA A 671 -10.98 16.38 16.31
N ILE A 672 -11.50 16.12 15.09
CA ILE A 672 -12.89 15.71 14.89
C ILE A 672 -13.17 14.38 15.60
N PHE A 673 -12.28 13.39 15.46
CA PHE A 673 -12.48 12.07 16.08
C PHE A 673 -12.51 12.16 17.61
N GLU A 674 -11.64 12.97 18.21
CA GLU A 674 -11.67 13.23 19.65
C GLU A 674 -12.95 13.94 20.09
N GLU A 675 -13.38 14.99 19.35
CA GLU A 675 -14.61 15.73 19.69
C GLU A 675 -15.84 14.82 19.62
N GLN A 676 -15.86 13.87 18.71
CA GLN A 676 -16.95 12.92 18.51
C GLN A 676 -16.79 11.61 19.33
N GLU A 677 -15.76 11.52 20.16
CA GLU A 677 -15.44 10.32 20.97
C GLU A 677 -15.33 9.05 20.11
N LEU A 678 -14.59 9.10 19.00
CA LEU A 678 -14.42 8.00 18.05
C LEU A 678 -13.04 7.34 18.19
N GLY A 679 -13.01 6.01 18.20
CA GLY A 679 -11.80 5.25 17.93
C GLY A 679 -11.42 5.38 16.45
N TRP A 680 -10.12 5.34 16.15
CA TRP A 680 -9.62 5.53 14.80
C TRP A 680 -8.38 4.70 14.46
N CYS A 681 -8.24 4.44 13.18
CA CYS A 681 -7.10 3.75 12.58
C CYS A 681 -6.66 4.50 11.33
N PHE A 682 -5.39 4.92 11.26
CA PHE A 682 -4.86 5.53 10.03
C PHE A 682 -4.39 4.47 9.04
N CYS A 683 -4.50 4.74 7.79
CA CYS A 683 -4.01 3.90 6.69
C CYS A 683 -2.72 4.52 6.15
N GLU A 684 -1.58 3.84 6.23
CA GLU A 684 -1.24 2.68 7.03
C GLU A 684 0.17 2.84 7.63
N LEU A 685 0.65 1.86 8.38
CA LEU A 685 1.91 1.96 9.11
C LEU A 685 3.11 2.10 8.15
N TYR A 686 3.10 1.33 7.05
CA TYR A 686 4.15 1.31 6.02
C TYR A 686 3.61 1.73 4.65
N ASN A 687 4.45 2.30 3.83
CA ASN A 687 4.42 2.46 2.37
C ASN A 687 3.21 3.14 1.71
N SER A 688 1.99 3.01 2.16
CA SER A 688 0.85 3.66 1.54
C SER A 688 0.19 4.69 2.45
N GLY A 689 -0.31 5.75 1.85
CA GLY A 689 -1.09 6.76 2.54
C GLY A 689 -0.27 7.63 3.48
N THR A 690 -0.20 7.24 4.75
CA THR A 690 0.35 8.10 5.82
C THR A 690 1.87 8.27 5.75
N HIS A 691 2.61 7.32 5.19
CA HIS A 691 4.07 7.31 5.19
C HIS A 691 4.69 7.62 6.57
N LEU A 692 4.11 7.03 7.63
CA LEU A 692 4.63 7.22 8.98
C LEU A 692 5.99 6.55 9.15
N LEU A 693 6.12 5.30 8.67
CA LEU A 693 7.36 4.55 8.67
C LEU A 693 7.93 4.43 7.25
N LEU A 694 9.20 4.71 7.15
CA LEU A 694 9.99 4.61 5.92
C LEU A 694 11.07 3.56 6.13
N ARG A 695 11.42 2.79 5.11
CA ARG A 695 12.63 1.97 5.14
C ARG A 695 13.86 2.85 5.31
N GLU A 696 14.88 2.32 5.96
CA GLU A 696 16.17 2.99 6.01
C GLU A 696 16.68 3.29 4.59
N GLY A 697 17.10 4.54 4.35
CA GLY A 697 17.57 4.99 3.05
C GLY A 697 16.49 5.43 2.06
N VAL A 698 15.21 5.30 2.40
CA VAL A 698 14.10 5.82 1.59
C VAL A 698 13.75 7.22 2.07
N GLU A 699 13.79 8.20 1.18
CA GLU A 699 13.34 9.55 1.50
C GLU A 699 11.81 9.61 1.64
N SER A 700 11.34 10.46 2.53
CA SER A 700 9.92 10.76 2.63
C SER A 700 9.42 11.42 1.34
N GLN A 701 8.27 11.02 0.86
CA GLN A 701 7.59 11.76 -0.21
C GLN A 701 7.16 13.17 0.25
N TRP A 702 7.00 13.38 1.55
CA TRP A 702 6.63 14.70 2.08
C TRP A 702 7.83 15.64 2.07
N THR A 703 7.75 16.75 1.32
CA THR A 703 8.81 17.76 1.33
C THR A 703 8.95 18.41 2.71
N ASN A 704 10.17 18.78 3.08
CA ASN A 704 10.51 19.32 4.40
C ASN A 704 10.29 18.36 5.59
N ALA A 705 9.96 17.11 5.38
CA ALA A 705 9.83 16.11 6.42
C ALA A 705 11.20 15.73 7.03
N THR A 706 11.21 15.35 8.30
CA THR A 706 12.40 14.87 9.01
C THR A 706 12.24 13.40 9.36
N ALA A 707 13.06 12.55 8.74
CA ALA A 707 13.15 11.14 9.10
C ALA A 707 14.11 10.93 10.25
N ILE A 708 13.71 10.12 11.23
CA ILE A 708 14.54 9.71 12.38
C ILE A 708 14.50 8.20 12.56
N ASP A 709 15.65 7.60 12.88
CA ASP A 709 15.76 6.15 13.08
C ASP A 709 14.85 5.66 14.21
N THR A 710 14.18 4.55 13.98
CA THR A 710 13.33 3.90 15.00
C THR A 710 14.16 3.06 15.97
N GLU A 711 15.39 2.70 15.63
CA GLU A 711 16.24 1.73 16.34
C GLU A 711 15.57 0.34 16.47
N LEU A 712 14.57 0.04 15.62
CA LEU A 712 13.81 -1.19 15.63
C LEU A 712 13.93 -1.87 14.27
N ASP A 713 14.11 -3.17 14.28
CA ASP A 713 13.99 -4.01 13.10
C ASP A 713 12.52 -4.42 12.94
N MET A 714 11.84 -3.73 12.05
CA MET A 714 10.41 -3.84 11.80
C MET A 714 10.10 -4.91 10.76
N THR A 715 8.84 -5.19 10.50
CA THR A 715 8.45 -6.12 9.41
C THR A 715 9.07 -5.71 8.08
N ASP A 716 9.22 -4.43 7.83
CA ASP A 716 9.87 -3.87 6.63
C ASP A 716 11.41 -3.73 6.76
N GLY A 717 12.01 -4.29 7.81
CA GLY A 717 13.43 -4.15 8.12
C GLY A 717 13.70 -2.90 8.96
N PRO A 718 14.94 -2.40 9.01
CA PRO A 718 15.27 -1.15 9.67
C PRO A 718 14.45 0.00 9.08
N CYS A 719 13.80 0.76 9.94
CA CYS A 719 12.90 1.83 9.53
C CYS A 719 13.25 3.16 10.20
N GLN A 720 12.89 4.22 9.50
CA GLN A 720 12.84 5.57 10.02
C GLN A 720 11.39 5.99 10.21
N VAL A 721 11.11 6.86 11.14
CA VAL A 721 9.80 7.47 11.34
C VAL A 721 9.83 8.93 10.90
N VAL A 722 8.79 9.37 10.21
CA VAL A 722 8.58 10.78 9.91
C VAL A 722 8.17 11.50 11.19
N LYS A 723 9.09 12.32 11.67
CA LYS A 723 8.98 12.97 13.00
C LYS A 723 7.74 13.84 13.13
N GLU A 724 7.46 14.67 12.16
CA GLU A 724 6.33 15.60 12.16
C GLU A 724 4.99 14.84 12.21
N MET A 725 4.90 13.73 11.48
CA MET A 725 3.74 12.84 11.55
C MET A 725 3.58 12.23 12.93
N LEU A 726 4.67 11.71 13.50
CA LEU A 726 4.63 11.15 14.85
C LEU A 726 4.27 12.21 15.91
N ASP A 727 4.77 13.42 15.77
CA ASP A 727 4.47 14.53 16.68
C ASP A 727 2.98 14.92 16.65
N VAL A 728 2.36 14.91 15.48
CA VAL A 728 0.91 15.18 15.38
C VAL A 728 0.08 14.06 15.98
N PHE A 729 0.46 12.79 15.75
CA PHE A 729 -0.22 11.64 16.40
C PHE A 729 -0.10 11.69 17.92
N HIS A 730 1.05 12.08 18.45
CA HIS A 730 1.29 12.17 19.90
C HIS A 730 0.41 13.18 20.63
N LYS A 731 -0.24 14.13 19.94
CA LYS A 731 -1.23 15.01 20.54
C LYS A 731 -2.50 14.24 20.97
N TYR A 732 -2.74 13.09 20.36
CA TYR A 732 -3.98 12.31 20.50
C TYR A 732 -3.77 10.92 21.11
N THR A 733 -2.54 10.41 21.15
CA THR A 733 -2.23 9.07 21.69
C THR A 733 -1.58 9.09 23.08
N LYS A 734 -1.15 10.25 23.56
CA LYS A 734 -0.49 10.40 24.89
C LYS A 734 -1.36 11.05 25.92
#